data_23564b9add6818e5825410a87e585874
#
_entry.id   23564b9add6818e5825410a87e585874
#
_cell.length_a   1.000
_cell.length_b   1.000
_cell.length_c   1.000
_cell.angle_alpha   90.00
_cell.angle_beta   90.00
_cell.angle_gamma   90.00
#
_symmetry.space_group_name_H-M   'P 1'
#
loop_
_entity.id
_entity.type
_entity.pdbx_description
1 polymer ?
#
loop_
_entity_poly.entity_id
_entity_poly.type
_entity_poly.pdbx_seq_one_letter_code
_entity_poly.pdbx_strand_id
1 'polypeptide(L)'
;MNKKFVILFSIFIILFNQIIKLNANDDTYINSSNITYNEKKNIIELAENSKINFKNINILIDKGIIDYNKDEFEVFGNFYLYEELTILSGQNLKGNTNLDIFSANNVSYVYNDELKIDSDNIKRDKNLIYFYNNFLTPCELDGYFNCPTWSLRIDKTEYNIKEDKFTHFDTFLQIADYKVLYLPFFTHYGVNAPRQTGFLTPFFEFKIGGNLGVITPYYQPLDETTDLLFKPYIYFDNNFIIQDSFKFNTTLNKKTSGGDTSLEIENIKKNNDSEIKSSIRFATKNVINKNRVFSSAGLFTNSVSSTRSTNEDSITFEDIYIKLENYNLFSNNDYLNTELSSVASFDSDSNKNYIPISPSINYINLFQIRNKTIFNELNFISLRRNESNATNPSESLILNMHNEFIQNYNKKNTITYNKVKFLSSLNEYRYNFNSNLNSQTMKISSFLTSDIFYQKNTYITPRLKFILPIHIQNTNKEMNEDSNSITFNYQNQFADNRFFGNDLIDNTPRIVYGIENFFNIKDQNISVNINQSYDFNKNNSYANLINQQTNFSDYSIESQFNTKNLIFRIDARLDSNNFSKREMNYSFILNEPLDLRLSYNETKAEAFKTLSSDNKALNIIISKNINENLKTTYETKLDIINDYTPFESSLNFSLFDDCSQLDLNYSNLRFNDNFNTFPEEKISISFKMDYLGFFSYEETNNLFYQNKVN
;
A
#
# COMPACT_ATOMS: atom_id res chain seq x y z
N MET A 1 28.08 32.75 -31.44
CA MET A 1 29.03 31.64 -31.22
C MET A 1 29.26 30.93 -32.53
N ASN A 2 30.50 30.85 -33.00
CA ASN A 2 30.86 30.43 -34.36
C ASN A 2 30.59 28.91 -34.54
N LYS A 3 29.77 28.52 -35.52
CA LYS A 3 29.48 27.12 -35.85
C LYS A 3 30.74 26.24 -36.01
N LYS A 4 31.86 26.80 -36.40
CA LYS A 4 33.15 26.11 -36.48
C LYS A 4 33.72 25.73 -35.10
N PHE A 5 33.43 26.46 -34.04
CA PHE A 5 33.90 26.17 -32.69
C PHE A 5 33.12 25.01 -32.07
N VAL A 6 31.83 24.91 -32.37
CA VAL A 6 30.96 23.79 -31.89
C VAL A 6 31.36 22.46 -32.54
N ILE A 7 31.69 22.50 -33.84
CA ILE A 7 32.13 21.29 -34.58
C ILE A 7 33.51 20.83 -34.09
N LEU A 8 34.46 21.76 -33.82
CA LEU A 8 35.79 21.41 -33.28
C LEU A 8 35.68 20.86 -31.86
N PHE A 9 34.78 21.41 -31.04
CA PHE A 9 34.55 20.92 -29.68
C PHE A 9 33.83 19.55 -29.65
N SER A 10 32.92 19.34 -30.58
CA SER A 10 32.27 18.00 -30.74
C SER A 10 33.25 16.95 -31.23
N ILE A 11 34.16 17.29 -32.15
CA ILE A 11 35.23 16.39 -32.61
C ILE A 11 36.24 16.12 -31.47
N PHE A 12 36.56 17.10 -30.65
CA PHE A 12 37.43 16.96 -29.50
C PHE A 12 36.80 16.03 -28.43
N ILE A 13 35.50 16.15 -28.17
CA ILE A 13 34.79 15.26 -27.26
C ILE A 13 34.70 13.81 -27.79
N ILE A 14 34.53 13.64 -29.11
CA ILE A 14 34.52 12.32 -29.76
C ILE A 14 35.92 11.69 -29.71
N LEU A 15 36.96 12.46 -29.99
CA LEU A 15 38.35 12.01 -29.90
C LEU A 15 38.76 11.75 -28.42
N PHE A 16 38.28 12.52 -27.47
CA PHE A 16 38.53 12.30 -26.04
C PHE A 16 37.83 11.07 -25.51
N ASN A 17 36.61 10.75 -26.01
CA ASN A 17 35.90 9.50 -25.69
C ASN A 17 36.52 8.26 -26.37
N GLN A 18 37.30 8.43 -27.44
CA GLN A 18 38.04 7.29 -28.03
C GLN A 18 39.38 7.03 -27.32
N ILE A 19 39.93 8.03 -26.61
CA ILE A 19 41.20 7.87 -25.88
C ILE A 19 40.98 7.23 -24.50
N ILE A 20 39.75 7.20 -23.96
CA ILE A 20 39.40 6.54 -22.68
C ILE A 20 38.81 5.15 -22.87
N LYS A 21 39.04 4.48 -23.98
CA LYS A 21 39.16 3.03 -24.00
C LYS A 21 40.60 2.67 -23.67
N LEU A 22 41.02 2.96 -22.47
CA LEU A 22 42.08 2.18 -21.81
C LEU A 22 41.57 0.74 -21.77
N ASN A 23 42.08 -0.11 -22.66
CA ASN A 23 42.06 -1.53 -22.42
C ASN A 23 42.68 -1.71 -21.04
N ALA A 24 41.89 -2.12 -20.05
CA ALA A 24 42.43 -2.69 -18.86
C ALA A 24 43.19 -3.93 -19.35
N ASN A 25 44.49 -3.85 -19.39
CA ASN A 25 45.32 -5.02 -19.56
C ASN A 25 44.96 -5.96 -18.42
N ASP A 26 44.76 -7.22 -18.71
CA ASP A 26 44.57 -8.32 -17.77
C ASP A 26 45.90 -8.60 -16.99
N ASP A 27 46.55 -7.56 -16.51
CA ASP A 27 47.84 -7.67 -15.84
C ASP A 27 47.66 -8.18 -14.40
N THR A 28 48.24 -9.32 -14.13
CA THR A 28 48.34 -9.83 -12.75
C THR A 28 49.28 -8.93 -11.97
N TYR A 29 48.78 -8.36 -10.88
CA TYR A 29 49.56 -7.52 -9.99
C TYR A 29 49.78 -8.22 -8.64
N ILE A 30 51.03 -8.41 -8.25
CA ILE A 30 51.42 -9.05 -6.98
C ILE A 30 52.13 -8.03 -6.11
N ASN A 31 51.67 -7.87 -4.85
CA ASN A 31 52.30 -7.09 -3.81
C ASN A 31 52.54 -7.99 -2.58
N SER A 32 53.79 -8.15 -2.17
CA SER A 32 54.16 -9.02 -1.08
C SER A 32 55.33 -8.39 -0.30
N SER A 33 55.47 -8.72 0.97
CA SER A 33 56.59 -8.29 1.80
C SER A 33 57.92 -8.84 1.27
N ASN A 34 57.90 -10.02 0.67
CA ASN A 34 59.05 -10.61 0.01
C ASN A 34 58.59 -11.56 -1.11
N ILE A 35 59.16 -11.41 -2.31
CA ILE A 35 58.87 -12.24 -3.47
C ILE A 35 60.18 -12.90 -3.89
N THR A 36 60.22 -14.23 -3.93
CA THR A 36 61.35 -15.01 -4.42
C THR A 36 60.95 -15.67 -5.74
N TYR A 37 61.67 -15.35 -6.82
CA TYR A 37 61.44 -15.98 -8.13
C TYR A 37 62.60 -16.92 -8.45
N ASN A 38 62.26 -18.18 -8.70
CA ASN A 38 63.21 -19.18 -9.15
C ASN A 38 63.05 -19.39 -10.66
N GLU A 39 63.92 -18.72 -11.44
CA GLU A 39 63.87 -18.74 -12.90
C GLU A 39 64.02 -20.14 -13.51
N LYS A 40 64.87 -20.99 -12.93
CA LYS A 40 65.13 -22.38 -13.44
C LYS A 40 63.90 -23.28 -13.27
N LYS A 41 63.10 -23.04 -12.26
CA LYS A 41 61.89 -23.83 -11.95
C LYS A 41 60.62 -23.11 -12.34
N ASN A 42 60.68 -21.84 -12.75
CA ASN A 42 59.55 -20.97 -13.04
C ASN A 42 58.52 -20.92 -11.88
N ILE A 43 59.03 -20.77 -10.65
CA ILE A 43 58.26 -20.78 -9.42
C ILE A 43 58.40 -19.40 -8.77
N ILE A 44 57.23 -18.81 -8.32
CA ILE A 44 57.19 -17.64 -7.45
C ILE A 44 56.79 -18.09 -6.06
N GLU A 45 57.59 -17.76 -5.08
CA GLU A 45 57.29 -17.93 -3.65
C GLU A 45 56.90 -16.57 -3.05
N LEU A 46 55.80 -16.51 -2.35
CA LEU A 46 55.19 -15.31 -1.75
C LEU A 46 55.29 -15.43 -0.23
N ALA A 47 55.87 -14.41 0.40
CA ALA A 47 55.93 -14.32 1.85
C ALA A 47 54.63 -13.80 2.49
N GLU A 48 54.67 -13.61 3.81
CA GLU A 48 53.50 -13.21 4.59
C GLU A 48 52.84 -11.92 4.11
N ASN A 49 51.49 -11.88 4.19
CA ASN A 49 50.63 -10.75 3.82
C ASN A 49 50.73 -10.35 2.33
N SER A 50 50.68 -11.31 1.45
CA SER A 50 50.72 -11.06 0.01
C SER A 50 49.32 -10.75 -0.55
N LYS A 51 49.26 -9.71 -1.39
CA LYS A 51 48.07 -9.33 -2.13
C LYS A 51 48.25 -9.60 -3.61
N ILE A 52 47.37 -10.35 -4.21
CA ILE A 52 47.39 -10.71 -5.63
C ILE A 52 46.09 -10.17 -6.25
N ASN A 53 46.23 -9.37 -7.28
CA ASN A 53 45.09 -8.94 -8.13
C ASN A 53 45.20 -9.72 -9.43
N PHE A 54 44.15 -10.44 -9.75
CA PHE A 54 44.06 -11.22 -10.97
C PHE A 54 42.70 -10.98 -11.64
N LYS A 55 42.66 -10.28 -12.76
CA LYS A 55 41.41 -9.87 -13.43
C LYS A 55 40.45 -9.21 -12.43
N ASN A 56 39.28 -9.82 -12.17
CA ASN A 56 38.26 -9.33 -11.24
C ASN A 56 38.42 -9.93 -9.82
N ILE A 57 39.47 -10.71 -9.59
CA ILE A 57 39.71 -11.41 -8.32
C ILE A 57 40.81 -10.71 -7.54
N ASN A 58 40.56 -10.38 -6.28
CA ASN A 58 41.54 -9.88 -5.33
C ASN A 58 41.77 -10.94 -4.25
N ILE A 59 43.00 -11.36 -4.02
CA ILE A 59 43.32 -12.35 -3.00
C ILE A 59 44.32 -11.77 -2.03
N LEU A 60 44.06 -11.96 -0.73
CA LEU A 60 44.98 -11.76 0.37
C LEU A 60 45.37 -13.13 0.90
N ILE A 61 46.63 -13.40 1.06
CA ILE A 61 47.15 -14.70 1.52
C ILE A 61 48.21 -14.54 2.57
N ASP A 62 48.31 -15.52 3.47
CA ASP A 62 49.44 -15.59 4.43
C ASP A 62 50.72 -15.90 3.70
N LYS A 63 50.81 -17.00 3.00
CA LYS A 63 51.97 -17.46 2.19
C LYS A 63 51.49 -18.22 0.98
N GLY A 64 52.22 -18.19 -0.12
CA GLY A 64 51.83 -18.95 -1.30
C GLY A 64 52.96 -19.29 -2.24
N ILE A 65 52.71 -20.24 -3.13
CA ILE A 65 53.58 -20.68 -4.21
C ILE A 65 52.78 -20.68 -5.50
N ILE A 66 53.36 -20.08 -6.55
CA ILE A 66 52.85 -20.15 -7.91
C ILE A 66 53.87 -20.93 -8.76
N ASP A 67 53.48 -22.10 -9.27
CA ASP A 67 54.30 -22.92 -10.18
C ASP A 67 53.69 -22.85 -11.59
N TYR A 68 54.25 -22.01 -12.44
CA TYR A 68 53.77 -21.82 -13.82
C TYR A 68 54.01 -23.03 -14.72
N ASN A 69 54.99 -23.92 -14.40
CA ASN A 69 55.21 -25.11 -15.21
C ASN A 69 54.16 -26.18 -14.97
N LYS A 70 53.60 -26.21 -13.78
CA LYS A 70 52.53 -27.16 -13.42
C LYS A 70 51.12 -26.55 -13.51
N ASP A 71 51.04 -25.25 -13.76
CA ASP A 71 49.77 -24.49 -13.63
C ASP A 71 49.15 -24.64 -12.23
N GLU A 72 49.98 -24.52 -11.18
CA GLU A 72 49.53 -24.69 -9.80
C GLU A 72 49.73 -23.39 -8.99
N PHE A 73 48.71 -23.04 -8.20
CA PHE A 73 48.75 -22.02 -7.17
C PHE A 73 48.36 -22.64 -5.82
N GLU A 74 49.23 -22.53 -4.85
CA GLU A 74 49.05 -23.12 -3.54
C GLU A 74 49.24 -22.06 -2.44
N VAL A 75 48.26 -21.95 -1.52
CA VAL A 75 48.26 -21.04 -0.37
C VAL A 75 48.40 -21.87 0.91
N PHE A 76 49.32 -21.46 1.78
CA PHE A 76 49.53 -22.05 3.10
C PHE A 76 49.05 -21.07 4.17
N GLY A 77 48.12 -21.51 5.03
CA GLY A 77 47.45 -20.66 6.02
C GLY A 77 46.19 -20.05 5.49
N ASN A 78 45.87 -18.87 6.01
CA ASN A 78 44.59 -18.23 5.70
C ASN A 78 44.65 -17.49 4.38
N PHE A 79 43.48 -17.37 3.74
CA PHE A 79 43.26 -16.53 2.56
C PHE A 79 41.90 -15.83 2.60
N TYR A 80 41.83 -14.69 1.89
CA TYR A 80 40.61 -13.94 1.59
C TYR A 80 40.55 -13.67 0.09
N LEU A 81 39.53 -14.15 -0.59
CA LEU A 81 39.30 -13.97 -2.00
C LEU A 81 38.04 -13.14 -2.20
N TYR A 82 38.14 -12.06 -2.96
CA TYR A 82 37.07 -11.13 -3.30
C TYR A 82 36.81 -11.22 -4.79
N GLU A 83 35.61 -11.61 -5.20
CA GLU A 83 35.18 -11.72 -6.58
C GLU A 83 33.77 -11.11 -6.71
N GLU A 84 33.64 -9.93 -7.37
CA GLU A 84 32.38 -9.20 -7.56
C GLU A 84 31.52 -9.09 -6.29
N LEU A 85 30.46 -9.88 -6.20
CA LEU A 85 29.49 -9.89 -5.09
C LEU A 85 29.81 -10.96 -4.03
N THR A 86 30.99 -11.59 -4.09
CA THR A 86 31.30 -12.71 -3.23
C THR A 86 32.59 -12.50 -2.46
N ILE A 87 32.60 -12.96 -1.22
CA ILE A 87 33.79 -13.02 -0.36
C ILE A 87 33.98 -14.47 0.08
N LEU A 88 35.12 -15.04 -0.26
CA LEU A 88 35.50 -16.36 0.18
C LEU A 88 36.70 -16.25 1.08
N SER A 89 36.64 -16.75 2.30
CA SER A 89 37.75 -16.90 3.22
C SER A 89 37.92 -18.35 3.61
N GLY A 90 39.12 -18.77 3.94
CA GLY A 90 39.39 -20.16 4.31
C GLY A 90 40.88 -20.44 4.55
N GLN A 91 41.21 -21.72 4.50
CA GLN A 91 42.56 -22.19 4.74
C GLN A 91 43.04 -23.12 3.63
N ASN A 92 44.37 -23.07 3.34
CA ASN A 92 45.04 -24.02 2.47
C ASN A 92 44.37 -24.17 1.08
N LEU A 93 44.34 -23.07 0.30
CA LEU A 93 43.83 -23.09 -1.03
C LEU A 93 44.85 -23.74 -1.98
N LYS A 94 44.37 -24.67 -2.79
CA LYS A 94 45.13 -25.28 -3.88
C LYS A 94 44.33 -25.28 -5.15
N GLY A 95 44.87 -24.73 -6.23
CA GLY A 95 44.20 -24.62 -7.50
C GLY A 95 45.13 -24.35 -8.67
N ASN A 96 44.58 -24.06 -9.82
CA ASN A 96 45.35 -23.61 -10.96
C ASN A 96 45.64 -22.09 -10.87
N THR A 97 46.59 -21.63 -11.69
CA THR A 97 47.06 -20.23 -11.65
C THR A 97 45.96 -19.24 -12.03
N ASN A 98 44.90 -19.67 -12.73
CA ASN A 98 43.74 -18.84 -13.09
C ASN A 98 42.63 -18.81 -12.04
N LEU A 99 42.72 -19.67 -10.99
CA LEU A 99 41.73 -19.80 -9.93
C LEU A 99 40.29 -20.14 -10.40
N ASP A 100 40.18 -20.72 -11.59
CA ASP A 100 38.93 -21.27 -12.07
C ASP A 100 38.71 -22.73 -11.64
N ILE A 101 39.78 -23.41 -11.20
CA ILE A 101 39.75 -24.72 -10.57
C ILE A 101 40.56 -24.65 -9.28
N PHE A 102 39.87 -24.82 -8.13
CA PHE A 102 40.55 -24.86 -6.83
C PHE A 102 39.79 -25.65 -5.78
N SER A 103 40.48 -25.97 -4.69
CA SER A 103 39.87 -26.48 -3.47
C SER A 103 40.48 -25.78 -2.25
N ALA A 104 39.71 -25.66 -1.17
CA ALA A 104 40.17 -25.10 0.10
C ALA A 104 39.41 -25.73 1.26
N ASN A 105 39.90 -25.54 2.47
CA ASN A 105 39.38 -26.12 3.71
C ASN A 105 38.86 -25.02 4.64
N ASN A 106 37.93 -25.36 5.53
CA ASN A 106 37.39 -24.48 6.57
C ASN A 106 37.02 -23.13 5.99
N VAL A 107 36.10 -23.13 5.03
CA VAL A 107 35.76 -21.96 4.25
C VAL A 107 34.50 -21.28 4.75
N SER A 108 34.49 -19.96 4.68
CA SER A 108 33.30 -19.11 4.81
C SER A 108 33.13 -18.35 3.52
N TYR A 109 31.97 -18.54 2.89
CA TYR A 109 31.58 -17.91 1.66
C TYR A 109 30.38 -16.99 1.90
N VAL A 110 30.56 -15.71 1.60
CA VAL A 110 29.49 -14.70 1.72
C VAL A 110 29.08 -14.27 0.32
N TYR A 111 27.79 -14.39 0.02
CA TYR A 111 27.21 -14.02 -1.24
C TYR A 111 26.31 -12.79 -1.07
N ASN A 112 26.60 -11.72 -1.83
CA ASN A 112 25.86 -10.45 -1.86
C ASN A 112 25.68 -9.81 -0.47
N ASP A 113 26.67 -9.94 0.41
CA ASP A 113 26.66 -9.45 1.79
C ASP A 113 25.49 -9.94 2.67
N GLU A 114 24.71 -10.92 2.19
CA GLU A 114 23.48 -11.35 2.85
C GLU A 114 23.48 -12.85 3.20
N LEU A 115 23.92 -13.71 2.28
CA LEU A 115 23.88 -15.15 2.46
C LEU A 115 25.27 -15.71 2.84
N LYS A 116 25.35 -16.32 4.02
CA LYS A 116 26.59 -16.93 4.52
C LYS A 116 26.54 -18.44 4.42
N ILE A 117 27.59 -19.05 3.86
CA ILE A 117 27.81 -20.49 3.79
C ILE A 117 29.16 -20.82 4.43
N ASP A 118 29.14 -21.46 5.60
CA ASP A 118 30.33 -22.03 6.21
C ASP A 118 30.42 -23.51 5.85
N SER A 119 31.59 -23.98 5.40
CA SER A 119 31.78 -25.35 4.88
C SER A 119 33.12 -25.92 5.28
N ASP A 120 33.16 -27.23 5.55
CA ASP A 120 34.43 -27.94 5.83
C ASP A 120 35.37 -27.88 4.63
N ASN A 121 34.82 -28.02 3.43
CA ASN A 121 35.58 -28.05 2.19
C ASN A 121 34.83 -27.39 1.05
N ILE A 122 35.55 -26.68 0.20
CA ILE A 122 35.07 -26.14 -1.08
C ILE A 122 35.87 -26.72 -2.24
N LYS A 123 35.19 -26.95 -3.36
CA LYS A 123 35.79 -27.25 -4.63
C LYS A 123 35.14 -26.42 -5.74
N ARG A 124 35.95 -25.66 -6.46
CA ARG A 124 35.50 -24.94 -7.68
C ARG A 124 36.00 -25.70 -8.91
N ASP A 125 35.13 -25.89 -9.88
CA ASP A 125 35.41 -26.40 -11.20
C ASP A 125 34.76 -25.49 -12.23
N LYS A 126 35.50 -24.48 -12.67
CA LYS A 126 35.06 -23.41 -13.58
C LYS A 126 33.81 -22.67 -13.05
N ASN A 127 32.65 -22.98 -13.62
CA ASN A 127 31.39 -22.33 -13.27
C ASN A 127 30.63 -23.06 -12.13
N LEU A 128 31.17 -24.16 -11.60
CA LEU A 128 30.52 -24.93 -10.54
C LEU A 128 31.33 -24.84 -9.26
N ILE A 129 30.69 -24.54 -8.18
CA ILE A 129 31.27 -24.55 -6.83
C ILE A 129 30.52 -25.59 -6.00
N TYR A 130 31.24 -26.46 -5.35
CA TYR A 130 30.75 -27.50 -4.44
C TYR A 130 31.19 -27.20 -3.03
N PHE A 131 30.22 -27.15 -2.12
CA PHE A 131 30.43 -27.03 -0.68
C PHE A 131 30.06 -28.36 -0.01
N TYR A 132 30.85 -28.83 0.92
CA TYR A 132 30.66 -30.11 1.61
C TYR A 132 30.55 -29.89 3.11
N ASN A 133 29.55 -30.56 3.75
CA ASN A 133 29.24 -30.42 5.17
C ASN A 133 29.05 -28.94 5.51
N ASN A 134 28.09 -28.31 4.88
CA ASN A 134 27.96 -26.87 4.99
C ASN A 134 26.79 -26.45 5.88
N PHE A 135 26.95 -25.26 6.42
CA PHE A 135 25.96 -24.54 7.21
C PHE A 135 25.63 -23.25 6.49
N LEU A 136 24.35 -23.04 6.23
CA LEU A 136 23.87 -21.87 5.49
C LEU A 136 22.87 -21.11 6.34
N THR A 137 23.06 -19.81 6.49
CA THR A 137 22.11 -18.89 7.12
C THR A 137 22.28 -17.47 6.60
N PRO A 138 21.20 -16.69 6.46
CA PRO A 138 21.27 -15.24 6.30
C PRO A 138 21.31 -14.51 7.64
N CYS A 139 21.04 -15.21 8.76
CA CYS A 139 20.91 -14.64 10.08
C CYS A 139 22.29 -14.38 10.73
N GLU A 140 22.37 -13.40 11.63
CA GLU A 140 23.50 -13.23 12.50
C GLU A 140 23.70 -14.46 13.39
N LEU A 141 24.99 -14.85 13.60
CA LEU A 141 25.32 -16.07 14.34
C LEU A 141 25.06 -15.98 15.84
N ASP A 142 25.00 -14.77 16.37
CA ASP A 142 24.77 -14.42 17.77
C ASP A 142 23.41 -13.70 17.96
N GLY A 143 22.43 -14.02 17.11
CA GLY A 143 21.09 -13.45 17.14
C GLY A 143 20.32 -13.65 18.44
N TYR A 144 19.02 -13.38 18.42
CA TYR A 144 18.15 -13.37 19.63
C TYR A 144 18.24 -14.62 20.50
N PHE A 145 18.45 -15.81 19.92
CA PHE A 145 18.58 -17.08 20.65
C PHE A 145 20.03 -17.47 20.97
N ASN A 146 21.02 -16.58 20.83
CA ASN A 146 22.46 -16.88 20.83
C ASN A 146 22.85 -17.92 19.76
N CYS A 147 22.08 -18.05 18.72
CA CYS A 147 22.28 -18.85 17.52
C CYS A 147 21.43 -18.25 16.41
N PRO A 148 21.64 -18.58 15.15
CA PRO A 148 20.75 -18.12 14.07
C PRO A 148 19.32 -18.58 14.31
N THR A 149 18.36 -17.70 14.12
CA THR A 149 16.94 -18.04 14.28
C THR A 149 16.53 -19.17 13.35
N TRP A 150 17.11 -19.19 12.14
CA TRP A 150 17.00 -20.35 11.28
C TRP A 150 18.30 -20.60 10.51
N SER A 151 18.54 -21.85 10.18
CA SER A 151 19.70 -22.28 9.40
C SER A 151 19.44 -23.57 8.65
N LEU A 152 20.29 -23.87 7.68
CA LEU A 152 20.30 -25.13 6.96
C LEU A 152 21.60 -25.86 7.24
N ARG A 153 21.51 -27.13 7.66
CA ARG A 153 22.60 -28.08 7.69
C ARG A 153 22.52 -28.94 6.45
N ILE A 154 23.55 -28.92 5.62
CA ILE A 154 23.53 -29.44 4.27
C ILE A 154 24.75 -30.32 4.04
N ASP A 155 24.57 -31.56 3.56
CA ASP A 155 25.69 -32.43 3.24
C ASP A 155 26.46 -31.92 2.03
N LYS A 156 25.76 -31.47 0.98
CA LYS A 156 26.39 -30.96 -0.22
C LYS A 156 25.57 -29.83 -0.83
N THR A 157 26.26 -28.73 -1.18
CA THR A 157 25.68 -27.64 -2.00
C THR A 157 26.44 -27.54 -3.31
N GLU A 158 25.72 -27.46 -4.43
CA GLU A 158 26.23 -27.11 -5.74
C GLU A 158 25.78 -25.72 -6.12
N TYR A 159 26.71 -24.81 -6.39
CA TYR A 159 26.43 -23.47 -6.89
C TYR A 159 26.92 -23.34 -8.34
N ASN A 160 25.97 -23.09 -9.25
CA ASN A 160 26.26 -22.79 -10.66
C ASN A 160 26.34 -21.28 -10.83
N ILE A 161 27.56 -20.74 -10.96
CA ILE A 161 27.81 -19.29 -11.09
C ILE A 161 27.09 -18.71 -12.33
N LYS A 162 27.10 -19.44 -13.45
CA LYS A 162 26.53 -18.95 -14.71
C LYS A 162 25.01 -18.83 -14.67
N GLU A 163 24.36 -19.74 -13.97
CA GLU A 163 22.91 -19.75 -13.80
C GLU A 163 22.46 -19.01 -12.54
N ASP A 164 23.44 -18.66 -11.68
CA ASP A 164 23.22 -18.13 -10.34
C ASP A 164 22.22 -18.99 -9.56
N LYS A 165 22.52 -20.31 -9.50
CA LYS A 165 21.63 -21.33 -8.95
C LYS A 165 22.31 -22.17 -7.92
N PHE A 166 21.72 -22.28 -6.75
CA PHE A 166 22.12 -23.17 -5.67
C PHE A 166 21.26 -24.44 -5.68
N THR A 167 21.88 -25.59 -5.53
CA THR A 167 21.21 -26.88 -5.34
C THR A 167 21.77 -27.55 -4.09
N HIS A 168 20.90 -27.84 -3.15
CA HIS A 168 21.25 -28.41 -1.84
C HIS A 168 20.77 -29.86 -1.77
N PHE A 169 21.59 -30.71 -1.22
CA PHE A 169 21.31 -32.14 -1.07
C PHE A 169 21.41 -32.51 0.42
N ASP A 170 20.51 -33.39 0.87
CA ASP A 170 20.46 -33.93 2.24
C ASP A 170 20.49 -32.80 3.30
N THR A 171 19.43 -32.00 3.28
CA THR A 171 19.32 -30.75 4.01
C THR A 171 18.39 -30.87 5.21
N PHE A 172 18.83 -30.42 6.37
CA PHE A 172 17.99 -30.20 7.54
C PHE A 172 17.76 -28.71 7.77
N LEU A 173 16.51 -28.28 7.78
CA LEU A 173 16.11 -26.98 8.29
C LEU A 173 16.17 -27.03 9.82
N GLN A 174 16.85 -26.07 10.42
CA GLN A 174 16.92 -25.84 11.85
C GLN A 174 16.26 -24.51 12.22
N ILE A 175 15.54 -24.50 13.32
CA ILE A 175 15.02 -23.30 13.98
C ILE A 175 15.58 -23.30 15.39
N ALA A 176 16.31 -22.25 15.77
CA ALA A 176 17.02 -22.17 17.04
C ALA A 176 17.79 -23.48 17.38
N ASP A 177 18.58 -23.97 16.42
CA ASP A 177 19.36 -25.21 16.46
C ASP A 177 18.57 -26.53 16.52
N TYR A 178 17.24 -26.52 16.57
CA TYR A 178 16.43 -27.73 16.50
C TYR A 178 16.11 -28.11 15.06
N LYS A 179 16.39 -29.35 14.67
CA LYS A 179 16.05 -29.91 13.35
C LYS A 179 14.54 -30.08 13.23
N VAL A 180 13.90 -29.29 12.36
CA VAL A 180 12.43 -29.27 12.21
C VAL A 180 11.95 -29.89 10.91
N LEU A 181 12.76 -29.91 9.85
CA LEU A 181 12.37 -30.44 8.54
C LEU A 181 13.59 -31.02 7.82
N TYR A 182 13.40 -32.19 7.18
CA TYR A 182 14.37 -32.79 6.28
C TYR A 182 13.91 -32.63 4.83
N LEU A 183 14.85 -32.14 3.98
CA LEU A 183 14.67 -32.00 2.53
C LEU A 183 15.75 -32.80 1.81
N PRO A 184 15.40 -33.86 1.04
CA PRO A 184 16.41 -34.66 0.33
C PRO A 184 17.15 -33.83 -0.73
N PHE A 185 16.48 -32.88 -1.35
CA PHE A 185 17.08 -31.83 -2.17
C PHE A 185 16.13 -30.64 -2.30
N PHE A 186 16.69 -29.47 -2.51
CA PHE A 186 15.94 -28.30 -2.98
C PHE A 186 16.88 -27.33 -3.72
N THR A 187 16.30 -26.43 -4.51
CA THR A 187 17.06 -25.44 -5.26
C THR A 187 16.50 -24.06 -5.07
N HIS A 188 17.39 -23.07 -5.05
CA HIS A 188 17.01 -21.65 -5.16
C HIS A 188 17.96 -20.91 -6.08
N TYR A 189 17.54 -19.77 -6.56
CA TYR A 189 18.34 -18.89 -7.39
C TYR A 189 18.90 -17.74 -6.55
N GLY A 190 20.07 -17.24 -6.93
CA GLY A 190 20.65 -16.04 -6.36
C GLY A 190 19.99 -14.78 -6.92
N VAL A 191 20.40 -13.62 -6.39
CA VAL A 191 19.80 -12.31 -6.73
C VAL A 191 20.03 -11.85 -8.17
N ASN A 192 21.08 -12.38 -8.83
CA ASN A 192 21.42 -12.05 -10.22
C ASN A 192 20.91 -13.07 -11.23
N ALA A 193 20.20 -14.09 -10.77
CA ALA A 193 19.68 -15.11 -11.66
C ALA A 193 18.70 -14.50 -12.67
N PRO A 194 18.79 -14.82 -13.94
CA PRO A 194 17.74 -14.47 -14.87
C PRO A 194 16.42 -15.10 -14.44
N ARG A 195 15.30 -14.46 -14.75
CA ARG A 195 13.97 -14.97 -14.41
C ARG A 195 13.80 -16.39 -14.96
N GLN A 196 13.54 -17.34 -14.07
CA GLN A 196 13.50 -18.77 -14.39
C GLN A 196 12.10 -19.34 -14.18
N THR A 197 11.75 -20.32 -14.99
CA THR A 197 10.54 -21.14 -14.82
C THR A 197 10.78 -22.18 -13.72
N GLY A 198 9.84 -22.35 -12.81
CA GLY A 198 9.94 -23.38 -11.78
C GLY A 198 8.94 -23.23 -10.63
N PHE A 199 8.98 -24.21 -9.76
CA PHE A 199 8.24 -24.17 -8.50
C PHE A 199 8.95 -23.21 -7.53
N LEU A 200 8.17 -22.36 -6.90
CA LEU A 200 8.63 -21.53 -5.79
C LEU A 200 8.51 -22.31 -4.49
N THR A 201 9.06 -21.76 -3.42
CA THR A 201 8.97 -22.34 -2.08
C THR A 201 7.52 -22.64 -1.72
N PRO A 202 7.19 -23.88 -1.32
CA PRO A 202 5.83 -24.20 -0.91
C PRO A 202 5.44 -23.50 0.38
N PHE A 203 4.16 -23.13 0.49
CA PHE A 203 3.56 -22.59 1.70
C PHE A 203 2.66 -23.64 2.34
N PHE A 204 2.57 -23.60 3.67
CA PHE A 204 1.68 -24.49 4.43
C PHE A 204 0.66 -23.65 5.18
N GLU A 205 -0.60 -23.97 5.02
CA GLU A 205 -1.72 -23.34 5.72
C GLU A 205 -2.39 -24.38 6.62
N PHE A 206 -2.41 -24.14 7.93
CA PHE A 206 -3.09 -25.02 8.87
C PHE A 206 -4.43 -24.39 9.27
N LYS A 207 -5.53 -25.14 9.12
CA LYS A 207 -6.85 -24.71 9.55
C LYS A 207 -7.32 -25.57 10.73
N ILE A 208 -8.04 -24.95 11.68
CA ILE A 208 -8.62 -25.69 12.78
C ILE A 208 -9.72 -26.63 12.31
N GLY A 209 -9.74 -27.77 12.99
CA GLY A 209 -10.38 -28.96 12.49
C GLY A 209 -9.37 -29.89 11.81
N GLY A 210 -8.06 -29.48 11.77
CA GLY A 210 -6.96 -30.34 11.35
C GLY A 210 -6.68 -30.36 9.84
N ASN A 211 -7.18 -29.39 9.10
CA ASN A 211 -6.94 -29.32 7.67
C ASN A 211 -5.57 -28.70 7.39
N LEU A 212 -4.71 -29.41 6.68
CA LEU A 212 -3.44 -28.91 6.17
C LEU A 212 -3.63 -28.47 4.70
N GLY A 213 -3.43 -27.21 4.42
CA GLY A 213 -3.30 -26.69 3.06
C GLY A 213 -1.83 -26.69 2.61
N VAL A 214 -1.57 -27.25 1.44
CA VAL A 214 -0.25 -27.18 0.80
C VAL A 214 -0.39 -26.38 -0.48
N ILE A 215 0.39 -25.31 -0.57
CA ILE A 215 0.40 -24.42 -1.72
C ILE A 215 1.80 -24.48 -2.33
N THR A 216 1.89 -24.93 -3.58
CA THR A 216 3.15 -25.02 -4.30
C THR A 216 3.11 -24.11 -5.52
N PRO A 217 3.47 -22.83 -5.39
CA PRO A 217 3.38 -21.89 -6.50
C PRO A 217 4.32 -22.28 -7.62
N TYR A 218 3.84 -22.15 -8.86
CA TYR A 218 4.62 -22.35 -10.06
C TYR A 218 4.74 -21.02 -10.81
N TYR A 219 5.98 -20.60 -11.05
CA TYR A 219 6.30 -19.34 -11.70
C TYR A 219 6.82 -19.60 -13.12
N GLN A 220 6.32 -18.85 -14.09
CA GLN A 220 6.74 -18.92 -15.48
C GLN A 220 6.89 -17.52 -16.06
N PRO A 221 8.11 -17.03 -16.31
CA PRO A 221 8.32 -15.86 -17.14
C PRO A 221 7.94 -16.20 -18.60
N LEU A 222 7.08 -15.38 -19.20
CA LEU A 222 6.66 -15.54 -20.60
C LEU A 222 7.56 -14.72 -21.52
N ASP A 223 7.98 -13.55 -21.09
CA ASP A 223 8.96 -12.67 -21.72
C ASP A 223 9.67 -11.82 -20.66
N GLU A 224 10.50 -10.83 -21.05
CA GLU A 224 11.26 -9.97 -20.12
C GLU A 224 10.37 -9.15 -19.20
N THR A 225 9.11 -8.93 -19.56
CA THR A 225 8.18 -8.05 -18.88
C THR A 225 6.94 -8.75 -18.34
N THR A 226 6.69 -9.97 -18.79
CA THR A 226 5.45 -10.69 -18.50
C THR A 226 5.73 -11.98 -17.74
N ASP A 227 4.99 -12.24 -16.70
CA ASP A 227 5.05 -13.48 -15.92
C ASP A 227 3.68 -14.06 -15.60
N LEU A 228 3.68 -15.37 -15.43
CA LEU A 228 2.55 -16.17 -14.96
C LEU A 228 2.92 -16.79 -13.62
N LEU A 229 2.06 -16.62 -12.63
CA LEU A 229 2.15 -17.27 -11.33
C LEU A 229 0.90 -18.12 -11.11
N PHE A 230 1.08 -19.43 -10.98
CA PHE A 230 0.01 -20.37 -10.70
C PHE A 230 0.16 -20.91 -9.29
N LYS A 231 -0.88 -20.76 -8.44
CA LYS A 231 -0.89 -21.20 -7.05
C LYS A 231 -2.00 -22.21 -6.84
N PRO A 232 -1.72 -23.52 -6.89
CA PRO A 232 -2.67 -24.55 -6.46
C PRO A 232 -2.66 -24.68 -4.94
N TYR A 233 -3.83 -24.75 -4.33
CA TYR A 233 -4.05 -25.01 -2.91
C TYR A 233 -4.68 -26.40 -2.80
N ILE A 234 -4.00 -27.33 -2.16
CA ILE A 234 -4.46 -28.69 -1.94
C ILE A 234 -4.66 -28.87 -0.43
N TYR A 235 -5.84 -29.27 -0.02
CA TYR A 235 -6.19 -29.45 1.39
C TYR A 235 -6.24 -30.92 1.77
N PHE A 236 -5.68 -31.22 2.93
CA PHE A 236 -5.66 -32.54 3.54
C PHE A 236 -6.44 -32.49 4.85
N ASP A 237 -7.13 -33.57 5.18
CA ASP A 237 -7.78 -33.75 6.49
C ASP A 237 -6.77 -34.17 7.58
N ASN A 238 -7.26 -34.41 8.81
CA ASN A 238 -6.45 -34.86 9.94
C ASN A 238 -5.78 -36.25 9.71
N ASN A 239 -6.24 -37.02 8.74
CA ASN A 239 -5.68 -38.30 8.36
C ASN A 239 -4.75 -38.21 7.15
N PHE A 240 -4.40 -37.01 6.73
CA PHE A 240 -3.64 -36.71 5.50
C PHE A 240 -4.32 -37.21 4.21
N ILE A 241 -5.66 -37.31 4.20
CA ILE A 241 -6.42 -37.63 2.99
C ILE A 241 -6.76 -36.32 2.27
N ILE A 242 -6.56 -36.28 0.95
CA ILE A 242 -6.90 -35.11 0.12
C ILE A 242 -8.41 -34.87 0.20
N GLN A 243 -8.78 -33.65 0.56
CA GLN A 243 -10.19 -33.24 0.63
C GLN A 243 -10.75 -32.92 -0.76
N ASP A 244 -12.07 -33.01 -0.92
CA ASP A 244 -12.80 -32.53 -2.10
C ASP A 244 -12.95 -30.98 -2.09
N SER A 245 -11.98 -30.30 -1.55
CA SER A 245 -11.87 -28.83 -1.55
C SER A 245 -10.57 -28.43 -2.22
N PHE A 246 -10.64 -27.44 -3.09
CA PHE A 246 -9.46 -26.90 -3.74
C PHE A 246 -9.61 -25.39 -3.99
N LYS A 247 -8.48 -24.73 -4.14
CA LYS A 247 -8.40 -23.37 -4.63
C LYS A 247 -7.27 -23.29 -5.67
N PHE A 248 -7.53 -22.66 -6.78
CA PHE A 248 -6.52 -22.32 -7.77
C PHE A 248 -6.51 -20.80 -7.95
N ASN A 249 -5.35 -20.21 -7.81
CA ASN A 249 -5.13 -18.80 -8.13
C ASN A 249 -4.09 -18.71 -9.25
N THR A 250 -4.42 -18.00 -10.31
CA THR A 250 -3.54 -17.79 -11.47
C THR A 250 -3.42 -16.30 -11.71
N THR A 251 -2.22 -15.76 -11.61
CA THR A 251 -1.93 -14.33 -11.81
C THR A 251 -1.03 -14.17 -13.03
N LEU A 252 -1.45 -13.38 -13.98
CA LEU A 252 -0.65 -12.90 -15.11
C LEU A 252 -0.29 -11.44 -14.86
N ASN A 253 0.99 -11.13 -14.76
CA ASN A 253 1.50 -9.77 -14.58
C ASN A 253 2.29 -9.35 -15.79
N LYS A 254 2.10 -8.11 -16.24
CA LYS A 254 2.90 -7.49 -17.28
C LYS A 254 3.35 -6.11 -16.85
N LYS A 255 4.67 -5.88 -16.84
CA LYS A 255 5.30 -4.59 -16.55
C LYS A 255 5.83 -3.97 -17.83
N THR A 256 5.55 -2.69 -18.01
CA THR A 256 6.07 -1.90 -19.13
C THR A 256 6.73 -0.64 -18.58
N SER A 257 7.48 0.09 -19.40
CA SER A 257 8.03 1.38 -19.00
C SER A 257 6.95 2.43 -18.67
N GLY A 258 5.71 2.20 -19.09
CA GLY A 258 4.57 3.07 -18.86
C GLY A 258 3.68 2.65 -17.69
N GLY A 259 3.83 1.44 -17.17
CA GLY A 259 2.97 0.95 -16.07
C GLY A 259 2.79 -0.56 -16.02
N ASP A 260 1.81 -0.99 -15.24
CA ASP A 260 1.57 -2.39 -14.92
C ASP A 260 0.19 -2.85 -15.40
N THR A 261 0.11 -4.13 -15.75
CA THR A 261 -1.15 -4.83 -16.04
C THR A 261 -1.15 -6.15 -15.30
N SER A 262 -2.24 -6.45 -14.61
CA SER A 262 -2.46 -7.73 -13.93
C SER A 262 -3.79 -8.34 -14.32
N LEU A 263 -3.81 -9.66 -14.43
CA LEU A 263 -5.00 -10.48 -14.57
C LEU A 263 -4.91 -11.61 -13.55
N GLU A 264 -5.87 -11.69 -12.66
CA GLU A 264 -5.96 -12.73 -11.65
C GLU A 264 -7.24 -13.55 -11.88
N ILE A 265 -7.10 -14.86 -11.87
CA ILE A 265 -8.20 -15.82 -11.99
C ILE A 265 -8.16 -16.71 -10.75
N GLU A 266 -9.23 -16.72 -9.99
CA GLU A 266 -9.37 -17.56 -8.82
C GLU A 266 -10.55 -18.51 -8.99
N ASN A 267 -10.36 -19.78 -8.63
CA ASN A 267 -11.41 -20.80 -8.58
C ASN A 267 -11.34 -21.50 -7.23
N ILE A 268 -12.47 -21.55 -6.53
CA ILE A 268 -12.59 -22.14 -5.20
C ILE A 268 -13.71 -23.15 -5.19
N LYS A 269 -13.45 -24.35 -4.69
CA LYS A 269 -14.44 -25.33 -4.28
C LYS A 269 -14.27 -25.63 -2.80
N LYS A 270 -15.29 -25.37 -1.99
CA LYS A 270 -15.30 -25.77 -0.57
C LYS A 270 -15.83 -27.19 -0.42
N ASN A 271 -15.40 -27.86 0.64
CA ASN A 271 -15.92 -29.17 0.99
C ASN A 271 -17.46 -29.12 1.11
N ASN A 272 -18.17 -30.04 0.46
CA ASN A 272 -19.64 -30.10 0.36
C ASN A 272 -20.31 -29.02 -0.52
N ASP A 273 -19.59 -28.14 -1.19
CA ASP A 273 -20.20 -27.27 -2.20
C ASP A 273 -20.37 -28.03 -3.53
N SER A 274 -21.56 -27.92 -4.12
CA SER A 274 -21.84 -28.49 -5.45
C SER A 274 -21.28 -27.66 -6.58
N GLU A 275 -20.97 -26.39 -6.34
CA GLU A 275 -20.57 -25.40 -7.35
C GLU A 275 -19.15 -24.86 -7.10
N ILE A 276 -18.44 -24.63 -8.19
CA ILE A 276 -17.17 -23.94 -8.18
C ILE A 276 -17.43 -22.44 -8.22
N LYS A 277 -16.87 -21.71 -7.25
CA LYS A 277 -16.88 -20.27 -7.19
C LYS A 277 -15.68 -19.74 -7.96
N SER A 278 -15.92 -18.87 -8.91
CA SER A 278 -14.88 -18.33 -9.79
C SER A 278 -14.89 -16.81 -9.77
N SER A 279 -13.72 -16.22 -9.77
CA SER A 279 -13.56 -14.78 -9.95
C SER A 279 -12.44 -14.47 -10.94
N ILE A 280 -12.62 -13.39 -11.70
CA ILE A 280 -11.63 -12.84 -12.61
C ILE A 280 -11.46 -11.37 -12.26
N ARG A 281 -10.28 -11.02 -11.79
CA ARG A 281 -9.88 -9.65 -11.49
C ARG A 281 -8.85 -9.19 -12.52
N PHE A 282 -9.04 -8.02 -13.06
CA PHE A 282 -8.03 -7.40 -13.90
C PHE A 282 -7.79 -5.95 -13.45
N ALA A 283 -6.57 -5.50 -13.61
CA ALA A 283 -6.20 -4.11 -13.40
C ALA A 283 -5.07 -3.72 -14.36
N THR A 284 -5.16 -2.53 -14.92
CA THR A 284 -4.11 -1.96 -15.74
C THR A 284 -4.03 -0.45 -15.53
N LYS A 285 -2.80 0.06 -15.43
CA LYS A 285 -2.53 1.50 -15.44
C LYS A 285 -1.28 1.75 -16.24
N ASN A 286 -1.42 2.45 -17.35
CA ASN A 286 -0.33 2.71 -18.27
C ASN A 286 -0.24 4.19 -18.63
N VAL A 287 0.93 4.77 -18.47
CA VAL A 287 1.28 6.11 -18.96
C VAL A 287 1.63 5.97 -20.44
N ILE A 288 0.72 6.39 -21.32
CA ILE A 288 0.91 6.35 -22.77
C ILE A 288 1.98 7.37 -23.20
N ASN A 289 1.93 8.55 -22.60
CA ASN A 289 2.92 9.62 -22.78
C ASN A 289 2.84 10.61 -21.61
N LYS A 290 3.64 11.68 -21.62
CA LYS A 290 3.70 12.71 -20.55
C LYS A 290 2.34 13.30 -20.15
N ASN A 291 1.38 13.26 -21.07
CA ASN A 291 0.09 13.95 -20.93
C ASN A 291 -1.09 12.98 -20.94
N ARG A 292 -0.85 11.67 -21.02
CA ARG A 292 -1.96 10.72 -21.17
C ARG A 292 -1.74 9.45 -20.37
N VAL A 293 -2.73 9.10 -19.56
CA VAL A 293 -2.77 7.90 -18.73
C VAL A 293 -4.02 7.10 -19.06
N PHE A 294 -3.85 5.83 -19.31
CA PHE A 294 -4.94 4.85 -19.46
C PHE A 294 -5.00 3.98 -18.21
N SER A 295 -6.17 3.78 -17.67
CA SER A 295 -6.42 2.82 -16.58
C SER A 295 -7.71 2.06 -16.82
N SER A 296 -7.72 0.79 -16.41
CA SER A 296 -8.90 -0.06 -16.42
C SER A 296 -8.79 -1.06 -15.29
N ALA A 297 -9.87 -1.32 -14.59
CA ALA A 297 -9.92 -2.38 -13.58
C ALA A 297 -11.33 -2.96 -13.50
N GLY A 298 -11.45 -4.14 -12.94
CA GLY A 298 -12.72 -4.78 -12.69
C GLY A 298 -12.62 -6.17 -12.10
N LEU A 299 -13.71 -6.58 -11.46
CA LEU A 299 -13.91 -7.92 -10.93
C LEU A 299 -15.18 -8.53 -11.53
N PHE A 300 -15.03 -9.73 -12.06
CA PHE A 300 -16.14 -10.60 -12.46
C PHE A 300 -16.17 -11.80 -11.53
N THR A 301 -17.31 -12.10 -10.93
CA THR A 301 -17.46 -13.26 -10.06
C THR A 301 -18.83 -13.90 -10.23
N ASN A 302 -18.91 -15.23 -10.11
CA ASN A 302 -20.17 -15.95 -10.06
C ASN A 302 -20.71 -16.12 -8.62
N SER A 303 -19.95 -15.68 -7.60
CA SER A 303 -20.36 -15.80 -6.20
C SER A 303 -19.74 -14.71 -5.33
N VAL A 304 -20.58 -14.02 -4.57
CA VAL A 304 -20.19 -13.01 -3.56
C VAL A 304 -19.27 -13.61 -2.48
N SER A 305 -19.46 -14.86 -2.11
CA SER A 305 -18.67 -15.51 -1.08
C SER A 305 -17.22 -15.83 -1.52
N SER A 306 -16.92 -15.82 -2.81
CA SER A 306 -15.55 -15.99 -3.30
C SER A 306 -14.68 -14.75 -3.06
N THR A 307 -15.27 -13.56 -3.10
CA THR A 307 -14.55 -12.30 -2.86
C THR A 307 -14.25 -12.06 -1.40
N ARG A 308 -15.04 -12.65 -0.48
CA ARG A 308 -14.87 -12.51 0.97
C ARG A 308 -13.98 -13.57 1.61
N SER A 309 -13.57 -14.60 0.89
CA SER A 309 -12.65 -15.63 1.39
C SER A 309 -11.18 -15.21 1.34
N THR A 310 -10.87 -14.13 0.67
CA THR A 310 -9.56 -13.50 0.72
C THR A 310 -9.60 -12.46 1.84
N ASN A 311 -8.71 -12.54 2.80
CA ASN A 311 -8.61 -11.70 4.00
C ASN A 311 -8.34 -10.21 3.74
N GLU A 312 -8.67 -9.71 2.58
CA GLU A 312 -8.43 -8.33 2.21
C GLU A 312 -9.75 -7.58 2.18
N ASP A 313 -9.83 -6.59 3.03
CA ASP A 313 -10.78 -5.49 3.14
C ASP A 313 -12.14 -5.67 2.44
N SER A 314 -13.19 -5.59 3.23
CA SER A 314 -14.59 -5.59 2.85
C SER A 314 -14.92 -4.68 1.65
N ILE A 315 -14.56 -5.08 0.46
CA ILE A 315 -14.98 -4.41 -0.77
C ILE A 315 -16.40 -4.85 -1.07
N THR A 316 -17.35 -4.03 -0.69
CA THR A 316 -18.78 -4.25 -0.96
C THR A 316 -19.15 -3.99 -2.41
N PHE A 317 -18.33 -3.23 -3.15
CA PHE A 317 -18.54 -2.90 -4.55
C PHE A 317 -17.20 -2.80 -5.26
N GLU A 318 -17.03 -3.51 -6.38
CA GLU A 318 -15.93 -3.24 -7.31
C GLU A 318 -16.50 -2.68 -8.61
N ASP A 319 -16.04 -1.48 -8.95
CA ASP A 319 -16.40 -0.84 -10.21
C ASP A 319 -15.57 -1.45 -11.34
N ILE A 320 -16.25 -1.91 -12.38
CA ILE A 320 -15.58 -2.22 -13.64
C ILE A 320 -15.49 -0.91 -14.41
N TYR A 321 -14.29 -0.46 -14.71
CA TYR A 321 -14.10 0.79 -15.44
C TYR A 321 -13.02 0.74 -16.50
N ILE A 322 -13.18 1.60 -17.49
CA ILE A 322 -12.16 1.97 -18.48
C ILE A 322 -12.04 3.49 -18.44
N LYS A 323 -10.86 4.02 -18.16
CA LYS A 323 -10.60 5.42 -17.92
C LYS A 323 -9.44 5.92 -18.77
N LEU A 324 -9.61 7.08 -19.39
CA LEU A 324 -8.56 7.79 -20.11
C LEU A 324 -8.44 9.20 -19.55
N GLU A 325 -7.30 9.50 -18.98
CA GLU A 325 -6.95 10.79 -18.43
C GLU A 325 -5.99 11.52 -19.38
N ASN A 326 -6.32 12.75 -19.72
CA ASN A 326 -5.50 13.61 -20.56
C ASN A 326 -5.17 14.89 -19.79
N TYR A 327 -3.90 15.23 -19.73
CA TYR A 327 -3.37 16.42 -19.10
C TYR A 327 -2.84 17.37 -20.19
N ASN A 328 -3.13 18.67 -20.06
CA ASN A 328 -2.66 19.69 -21.01
C ASN A 328 -3.05 19.37 -22.48
N LEU A 329 -4.30 18.97 -22.69
CA LEU A 329 -4.79 18.60 -24.02
C LEU A 329 -5.05 19.82 -24.91
N PHE A 330 -5.70 20.85 -24.35
CA PHE A 330 -6.07 22.09 -25.05
C PHE A 330 -5.29 23.29 -24.52
N SER A 331 -4.85 23.26 -23.26
CA SER A 331 -4.07 24.31 -22.62
C SER A 331 -3.05 23.70 -21.64
N ASN A 332 -2.12 24.51 -21.13
CA ASN A 332 -1.10 24.01 -20.19
C ASN A 332 -1.63 23.65 -18.80
N ASN A 333 -2.90 23.90 -18.51
CA ASN A 333 -3.50 23.68 -17.19
C ASN A 333 -4.91 23.07 -17.33
N ASP A 334 -5.10 22.18 -18.26
CA ASP A 334 -6.34 21.46 -18.38
C ASP A 334 -6.19 19.96 -18.07
N TYR A 335 -7.32 19.37 -17.71
CA TYR A 335 -7.45 17.96 -17.43
C TYR A 335 -8.77 17.46 -18.03
N LEU A 336 -8.70 16.41 -18.83
CA LEU A 336 -9.87 15.73 -19.38
C LEU A 336 -9.84 14.27 -18.94
N ASN A 337 -10.84 13.88 -18.18
CA ASN A 337 -11.12 12.47 -17.85
C ASN A 337 -12.32 11.99 -18.65
N THR A 338 -12.16 10.85 -19.29
CA THR A 338 -13.26 10.10 -19.92
C THR A 338 -13.28 8.71 -19.34
N GLU A 339 -14.43 8.30 -18.82
CA GLU A 339 -14.58 7.04 -18.13
C GLU A 339 -15.86 6.33 -18.58
N LEU A 340 -15.78 5.03 -18.72
CA LEU A 340 -16.89 4.11 -18.88
C LEU A 340 -16.83 3.15 -17.70
N SER A 341 -17.83 3.17 -16.84
CA SER A 341 -17.90 2.33 -15.65
C SER A 341 -19.18 1.50 -15.60
N SER A 342 -19.10 0.41 -14.86
CA SER A 342 -20.25 -0.43 -14.49
C SER A 342 -20.13 -0.73 -13.01
N VAL A 343 -21.14 -0.40 -12.25
CA VAL A 343 -21.21 -0.65 -10.80
C VAL A 343 -22.10 -1.83 -10.54
N ALA A 344 -21.58 -2.87 -9.91
CA ALA A 344 -22.33 -4.04 -9.53
C ALA A 344 -22.39 -4.14 -8.00
N SER A 345 -23.61 -4.30 -7.47
CA SER A 345 -23.79 -4.65 -6.06
C SER A 345 -23.74 -6.15 -5.89
N PHE A 346 -22.93 -6.63 -4.94
CA PHE A 346 -22.86 -8.04 -4.56
C PHE A 346 -23.91 -8.45 -3.51
N ASP A 347 -24.84 -7.58 -3.16
CA ASP A 347 -25.94 -7.90 -2.26
C ASP A 347 -27.06 -8.60 -3.03
N SER A 348 -27.52 -9.76 -2.57
CA SER A 348 -28.54 -10.60 -3.22
C SER A 348 -29.89 -9.89 -3.41
N ASP A 349 -30.17 -8.88 -2.59
CA ASP A 349 -31.43 -8.09 -2.68
C ASP A 349 -31.31 -6.82 -3.53
N SER A 350 -30.16 -6.54 -4.10
CA SER A 350 -29.81 -5.24 -4.66
C SER A 350 -29.68 -5.20 -6.19
N ASN A 351 -30.25 -6.15 -6.94
CA ASN A 351 -30.44 -6.00 -8.40
C ASN A 351 -31.02 -4.62 -8.80
N LYS A 352 -31.63 -3.93 -7.83
CA LYS A 352 -32.21 -2.59 -7.98
C LYS A 352 -31.17 -1.48 -8.11
N ASN A 353 -29.97 -1.67 -7.57
CA ASN A 353 -28.90 -0.65 -7.57
C ASN A 353 -27.78 -0.92 -8.58
N TYR A 354 -27.91 -1.98 -9.38
CA TYR A 354 -26.94 -2.28 -10.41
C TYR A 354 -26.96 -1.24 -11.52
N ILE A 355 -25.80 -0.62 -11.78
CA ILE A 355 -25.59 0.35 -12.86
C ILE A 355 -24.75 -0.32 -13.94
N PRO A 356 -25.37 -0.86 -15.01
CA PRO A 356 -24.65 -1.66 -15.99
C PRO A 356 -23.67 -0.84 -16.83
N ILE A 357 -23.98 0.42 -17.13
CA ILE A 357 -23.12 1.31 -17.91
C ILE A 357 -23.28 2.74 -17.43
N SER A 358 -22.18 3.40 -17.13
CA SER A 358 -22.11 4.80 -16.73
C SER A 358 -20.97 5.52 -17.47
N PRO A 359 -21.20 6.04 -18.68
CA PRO A 359 -20.25 6.92 -19.32
C PRO A 359 -20.19 8.26 -18.59
N SER A 360 -18.96 8.72 -18.31
CA SER A 360 -18.71 10.02 -17.73
C SER A 360 -17.58 10.76 -18.44
N ILE A 361 -17.71 12.07 -18.49
CA ILE A 361 -16.71 12.99 -19.04
C ILE A 361 -16.55 14.12 -18.04
N ASN A 362 -15.33 14.32 -17.56
CA ASN A 362 -15.00 15.46 -16.70
C ASN A 362 -13.87 16.26 -17.35
N TYR A 363 -14.15 17.53 -17.65
CA TYR A 363 -13.16 18.47 -18.18
C TYR A 363 -12.95 19.60 -17.19
N ILE A 364 -11.71 19.80 -16.78
CA ILE A 364 -11.29 20.86 -15.86
C ILE A 364 -10.28 21.75 -16.56
N ASN A 365 -10.42 23.05 -16.39
CA ASN A 365 -9.48 24.02 -16.89
C ASN A 365 -9.24 25.15 -15.87
N LEU A 366 -7.96 25.49 -15.65
CA LEU A 366 -7.55 26.53 -14.71
C LEU A 366 -6.72 27.60 -15.41
N PHE A 367 -7.21 28.84 -15.37
CA PHE A 367 -6.48 30.02 -15.84
C PHE A 367 -6.09 30.90 -14.66
N GLN A 368 -4.83 31.35 -14.63
CA GLN A 368 -4.35 32.30 -13.65
C GLN A 368 -3.77 33.52 -14.33
N ILE A 369 -4.33 34.68 -14.03
CA ILE A 369 -3.89 35.96 -14.59
C ILE A 369 -3.65 36.94 -13.43
N ARG A 370 -2.41 37.19 -13.08
CA ARG A 370 -2.01 38.06 -11.94
C ARG A 370 -2.71 37.59 -10.63
N ASN A 371 -3.61 38.42 -10.09
CA ASN A 371 -4.38 38.13 -8.86
C ASN A 371 -5.78 37.55 -9.12
N LYS A 372 -6.01 37.05 -10.33
CA LYS A 372 -7.30 36.47 -10.75
C LYS A 372 -7.09 35.01 -11.13
N THR A 373 -7.96 34.15 -10.65
CA THR A 373 -8.02 32.73 -11.02
C THR A 373 -9.40 32.44 -11.59
N ILE A 374 -9.42 31.78 -12.73
CA ILE A 374 -10.65 31.31 -13.39
C ILE A 374 -10.56 29.79 -13.41
N PHE A 375 -11.51 29.14 -12.80
CA PHE A 375 -11.68 27.70 -12.80
C PHE A 375 -12.94 27.34 -13.59
N ASN A 376 -12.83 26.40 -14.49
CA ASN A 376 -13.97 25.87 -15.25
C ASN A 376 -13.95 24.35 -15.14
N GLU A 377 -15.11 23.80 -14.89
CA GLU A 377 -15.34 22.36 -14.88
C GLU A 377 -16.63 22.04 -15.65
N LEU A 378 -16.57 21.04 -16.51
CA LEU A 378 -17.70 20.45 -17.20
C LEU A 378 -17.73 18.97 -16.85
N ASN A 379 -18.82 18.53 -16.24
CA ASN A 379 -19.04 17.16 -15.88
C ASN A 379 -20.32 16.63 -16.55
N PHE A 380 -20.15 15.54 -17.30
CA PHE A 380 -21.25 14.81 -17.93
C PHE A 380 -21.25 13.39 -17.40
N ILE A 381 -22.42 12.91 -16.94
CA ILE A 381 -22.62 11.56 -16.44
C ILE A 381 -23.93 11.03 -17.01
N SER A 382 -23.92 9.81 -17.51
CA SER A 382 -25.12 9.08 -17.88
C SER A 382 -25.19 7.79 -17.06
N LEU A 383 -26.22 7.65 -16.25
CA LEU A 383 -26.45 6.48 -15.40
C LEU A 383 -27.62 5.68 -15.95
N ARG A 384 -27.48 4.36 -15.93
CA ARG A 384 -28.56 3.45 -16.27
C ARG A 384 -28.63 2.33 -15.25
N ARG A 385 -29.83 2.10 -14.69
CA ARG A 385 -30.11 1.02 -13.74
C ARG A 385 -31.02 -0.02 -14.35
N ASN A 386 -30.93 -1.26 -13.90
CA ASN A 386 -31.82 -2.33 -14.36
C ASN A 386 -33.26 -2.12 -13.90
N GLU A 387 -33.45 -1.64 -12.67
CA GLU A 387 -34.75 -1.38 -12.09
C GLU A 387 -34.83 0.03 -11.48
N SER A 388 -35.97 0.62 -11.48
CA SER A 388 -36.24 1.87 -10.79
C SER A 388 -37.25 1.67 -9.66
N ASN A 389 -37.10 2.49 -8.61
CA ASN A 389 -38.07 2.59 -7.52
C ASN A 389 -38.58 4.04 -7.39
N ALA A 390 -39.37 4.33 -6.35
CA ALA A 390 -39.93 5.66 -6.16
C ALA A 390 -38.90 6.78 -5.96
N THR A 391 -37.68 6.43 -5.55
CA THR A 391 -36.60 7.37 -5.25
C THR A 391 -35.45 7.34 -6.29
N ASN A 392 -35.21 6.18 -6.90
CA ASN A 392 -34.11 5.99 -7.83
C ASN A 392 -34.60 5.82 -9.27
N PRO A 393 -34.27 6.71 -10.20
CA PRO A 393 -34.66 6.60 -11.60
C PRO A 393 -33.96 5.45 -12.31
N SER A 394 -34.55 4.92 -13.37
CA SER A 394 -33.90 3.90 -14.22
C SER A 394 -32.83 4.49 -15.11
N GLU A 395 -32.98 5.70 -15.55
CA GLU A 395 -32.02 6.43 -16.37
C GLU A 395 -31.85 7.84 -15.83
N SER A 396 -30.62 8.30 -15.72
CA SER A 396 -30.24 9.66 -15.33
C SER A 396 -29.23 10.21 -16.32
N LEU A 397 -29.47 11.35 -16.89
CA LEU A 397 -28.54 12.13 -17.67
C LEU A 397 -28.23 13.41 -16.90
N ILE A 398 -27.00 13.62 -16.54
CA ILE A 398 -26.55 14.72 -15.70
C ILE A 398 -25.47 15.50 -16.45
N LEU A 399 -25.70 16.78 -16.66
CA LEU A 399 -24.74 17.72 -17.21
C LEU A 399 -24.55 18.86 -16.22
N ASN A 400 -23.39 18.92 -15.60
CA ASN A 400 -23.02 19.96 -14.65
C ASN A 400 -21.93 20.83 -15.23
N MET A 401 -22.13 22.15 -15.16
CA MET A 401 -21.11 23.15 -15.49
C MET A 401 -20.83 23.97 -14.24
N HIS A 402 -19.55 24.03 -13.89
CA HIS A 402 -19.07 24.76 -12.75
C HIS A 402 -18.01 25.76 -13.20
N ASN A 403 -18.25 27.04 -12.95
CA ASN A 403 -17.31 28.11 -13.28
C ASN A 403 -17.06 28.93 -12.03
N GLU A 404 -15.79 29.15 -11.68
CA GLU A 404 -15.40 30.02 -10.57
C GLU A 404 -14.51 31.15 -11.08
N PHE A 405 -14.81 32.35 -10.65
CA PHE A 405 -13.96 33.50 -10.80
C PHE A 405 -13.51 33.97 -9.41
N ILE A 406 -12.22 33.89 -9.14
CA ILE A 406 -11.63 34.26 -7.86
C ILE A 406 -10.71 35.45 -8.06
N GLN A 407 -10.88 36.48 -7.25
CA GLN A 407 -10.03 37.65 -7.23
C GLN A 407 -9.46 37.89 -5.84
N ASN A 408 -8.15 37.92 -5.72
CA ASN A 408 -7.44 38.08 -4.47
C ASN A 408 -6.94 39.51 -4.28
N TYR A 409 -7.21 40.07 -3.12
CA TYR A 409 -6.70 41.39 -2.71
C TYR A 409 -5.89 41.26 -1.42
N ASN A 410 -4.65 41.72 -1.47
CA ASN A 410 -3.78 41.78 -0.29
C ASN A 410 -3.49 43.25 0.02
N LYS A 411 -3.92 43.73 1.19
CA LYS A 411 -3.66 45.08 1.65
C LYS A 411 -3.13 45.05 3.08
N LYS A 412 -1.83 45.34 3.26
CA LYS A 412 -1.14 45.30 4.56
C LYS A 412 -1.42 44.00 5.31
N ASN A 413 -2.37 44.05 6.25
CA ASN A 413 -2.69 42.94 7.17
C ASN A 413 -3.98 42.23 6.79
N THR A 414 -4.63 42.55 5.68
CA THR A 414 -5.90 41.98 5.29
C THR A 414 -5.76 41.25 3.95
N ILE A 415 -6.14 40.01 3.92
CA ILE A 415 -6.27 39.20 2.72
C ILE A 415 -7.75 39.02 2.47
N THR A 416 -8.20 39.33 1.26
CA THR A 416 -9.59 39.21 0.86
C THR A 416 -9.69 38.37 -0.40
N TYR A 417 -10.47 37.31 -0.37
CA TYR A 417 -10.81 36.49 -1.53
C TYR A 417 -12.25 36.76 -1.92
N ASN A 418 -12.45 37.44 -3.03
CA ASN A 418 -13.76 37.61 -3.63
C ASN A 418 -13.95 36.53 -4.69
N LYS A 419 -15.02 35.75 -4.59
CA LYS A 419 -15.31 34.69 -5.51
C LYS A 419 -16.74 34.80 -6.04
N VAL A 420 -16.88 34.59 -7.34
CA VAL A 420 -18.15 34.36 -7.99
C VAL A 420 -18.10 32.93 -8.52
N LYS A 421 -19.00 32.08 -8.04
CA LYS A 421 -19.15 30.71 -8.45
C LYS A 421 -20.48 30.53 -9.16
N PHE A 422 -20.47 29.99 -10.37
CA PHE A 422 -21.66 29.61 -11.13
C PHE A 422 -21.71 28.09 -11.23
N LEU A 423 -22.84 27.54 -10.84
CA LEU A 423 -23.19 26.14 -11.04
C LEU A 423 -24.43 26.08 -11.90
N SER A 424 -24.37 25.42 -13.02
CA SER A 424 -25.55 25.09 -13.81
C SER A 424 -25.62 23.59 -13.99
N SER A 425 -26.81 23.02 -13.78
CA SER A 425 -27.06 21.60 -13.89
C SER A 425 -28.30 21.39 -14.75
N LEU A 426 -28.17 20.51 -15.74
CA LEU A 426 -29.29 20.03 -16.55
C LEU A 426 -29.38 18.53 -16.34
N ASN A 427 -30.45 18.09 -15.69
CA ASN A 427 -30.66 16.70 -15.34
C ASN A 427 -31.94 16.18 -15.94
N GLU A 428 -31.89 15.02 -16.58
CA GLU A 428 -33.06 14.30 -17.09
C GLU A 428 -33.15 12.95 -16.37
N TYR A 429 -34.32 12.66 -15.80
CA TYR A 429 -34.56 11.43 -15.03
C TYR A 429 -35.74 10.67 -15.65
N ARG A 430 -35.60 9.38 -15.88
CA ARG A 430 -36.63 8.49 -16.43
C ARG A 430 -36.85 7.31 -15.46
N TYR A 431 -38.10 6.92 -15.32
CA TYR A 431 -38.53 5.83 -14.45
C TYR A 431 -39.28 4.77 -15.25
N ASN A 432 -38.82 3.52 -15.21
CA ASN A 432 -39.49 2.40 -15.88
C ASN A 432 -40.81 2.01 -15.20
N PHE A 433 -40.94 2.31 -13.93
CA PHE A 433 -42.02 1.86 -13.08
C PHE A 433 -43.26 2.81 -13.15
N ASN A 434 -43.08 4.09 -13.48
CA ASN A 434 -44.19 5.03 -13.63
C ASN A 434 -43.82 6.16 -14.60
N SER A 435 -44.41 6.13 -15.79
CA SER A 435 -44.12 7.12 -16.85
C SER A 435 -44.47 8.57 -16.46
N ASN A 436 -45.35 8.78 -15.47
CA ASN A 436 -45.71 10.12 -14.99
C ASN A 436 -44.65 10.75 -14.07
N LEU A 437 -43.62 9.99 -13.67
CA LEU A 437 -42.52 10.48 -12.83
C LEU A 437 -41.29 10.96 -13.62
N ASN A 438 -41.32 10.81 -14.95
CA ASN A 438 -40.24 11.35 -15.78
C ASN A 438 -40.12 12.86 -15.57
N SER A 439 -38.89 13.32 -15.28
CA SER A 439 -38.67 14.72 -14.96
C SER A 439 -37.40 15.26 -15.61
N GLN A 440 -37.48 16.51 -16.05
CA GLN A 440 -36.32 17.29 -16.45
C GLN A 440 -36.13 18.41 -15.44
N THR A 441 -34.96 18.48 -14.85
CA THR A 441 -34.60 19.50 -13.87
C THR A 441 -33.51 20.38 -14.43
N MET A 442 -33.72 21.67 -14.46
CA MET A 442 -32.69 22.67 -14.75
C MET A 442 -32.45 23.47 -13.48
N LYS A 443 -31.23 23.48 -13.01
CA LYS A 443 -30.76 24.25 -11.86
C LYS A 443 -29.74 25.26 -12.30
N ILE A 444 -29.85 26.49 -11.86
CA ILE A 444 -28.83 27.51 -12.00
C ILE A 444 -28.57 28.09 -10.62
N SER A 445 -27.35 27.98 -10.15
CA SER A 445 -26.96 28.49 -8.85
C SER A 445 -25.71 29.37 -8.99
N SER A 446 -25.75 30.50 -8.34
CA SER A 446 -24.58 31.39 -8.25
C SER A 446 -24.30 31.68 -6.79
N PHE A 447 -23.04 31.64 -6.42
CA PHE A 447 -22.56 32.05 -5.10
C PHE A 447 -21.65 33.26 -5.25
N LEU A 448 -22.10 34.37 -4.69
CA LEU A 448 -21.26 35.55 -4.49
C LEU A 448 -20.65 35.46 -3.10
N THR A 449 -19.34 35.34 -2.99
CA THR A 449 -18.69 35.20 -1.69
C THR A 449 -17.56 36.21 -1.52
N SER A 450 -17.42 36.70 -0.30
CA SER A 450 -16.28 37.50 0.13
C SER A 450 -15.75 36.91 1.42
N ASP A 451 -14.55 36.36 1.38
CA ASP A 451 -13.87 35.74 2.51
C ASP A 451 -12.69 36.64 2.92
N ILE A 452 -12.74 37.14 4.16
CA ILE A 452 -11.84 38.18 4.66
C ILE A 452 -11.07 37.62 5.84
N PHE A 453 -9.75 37.62 5.72
CA PHE A 453 -8.80 37.25 6.77
C PHE A 453 -8.05 38.48 7.24
N TYR A 454 -8.03 38.72 8.53
CA TYR A 454 -7.18 39.74 9.13
C TYR A 454 -5.93 39.10 9.73
N GLN A 455 -4.81 39.22 9.04
CA GLN A 455 -3.53 38.65 9.43
C GLN A 455 -2.56 39.81 9.75
N LYS A 456 -2.44 40.13 11.01
CA LYS A 456 -1.36 40.97 11.54
C LYS A 456 -0.40 40.02 12.23
N ASN A 457 0.90 40.25 12.28
CA ASN A 457 1.93 39.46 12.96
C ASN A 457 1.51 38.86 14.34
N THR A 458 0.25 38.50 14.49
CA THR A 458 -0.41 37.92 15.64
C THR A 458 -0.82 36.49 15.27
N TYR A 459 -0.75 35.64 16.23
CA TYR A 459 -1.16 34.23 16.15
C TYR A 459 -2.68 34.05 15.99
N ILE A 460 -3.44 35.14 15.96
CA ILE A 460 -4.90 35.16 15.88
C ILE A 460 -5.32 35.74 14.54
N THR A 461 -6.06 34.97 13.77
CA THR A 461 -6.58 35.35 12.46
C THR A 461 -8.12 35.36 12.51
N PRO A 462 -8.77 36.50 12.78
CA PRO A 462 -10.19 36.63 12.58
C PRO A 462 -10.55 36.40 11.10
N ARG A 463 -11.61 35.62 10.86
CA ARG A 463 -12.13 35.30 9.55
C ARG A 463 -13.62 35.63 9.49
N LEU A 464 -14.01 36.32 8.42
CA LEU A 464 -15.40 36.65 8.16
C LEU A 464 -15.73 36.35 6.69
N LYS A 465 -16.74 35.52 6.45
CA LYS A 465 -17.16 35.18 5.12
C LYS A 465 -18.65 35.49 4.92
N PHE A 466 -18.92 36.23 3.88
CA PHE A 466 -20.26 36.51 3.38
C PHE A 466 -20.56 35.55 2.22
N ILE A 467 -21.71 34.89 2.24
CA ILE A 467 -22.14 33.95 1.20
C ILE A 467 -23.55 34.33 0.80
N LEU A 468 -23.70 34.74 -0.44
CA LEU A 468 -24.96 35.10 -1.06
C LEU A 468 -25.26 34.13 -2.20
N PRO A 469 -26.04 33.08 -1.99
CA PRO A 469 -26.49 32.20 -3.06
C PRO A 469 -27.66 32.83 -3.82
N ILE A 470 -27.70 32.61 -5.12
CA ILE A 470 -28.85 32.86 -5.99
C ILE A 470 -29.15 31.54 -6.67
N HIS A 471 -30.32 30.99 -6.41
CA HIS A 471 -30.70 29.69 -6.91
C HIS A 471 -32.02 29.76 -7.65
N ILE A 472 -32.06 29.20 -8.85
CA ILE A 472 -33.22 29.10 -9.71
C ILE A 472 -33.37 27.66 -10.14
N GLN A 473 -34.56 27.09 -9.92
CA GLN A 473 -34.87 25.72 -10.29
C GLN A 473 -36.25 25.66 -10.92
N ASN A 474 -36.42 24.86 -11.98
CA ASN A 474 -37.66 24.75 -12.70
C ASN A 474 -38.67 23.72 -12.13
N THR A 475 -38.22 22.90 -11.17
CA THR A 475 -39.06 21.87 -10.54
C THR A 475 -38.87 21.87 -9.02
N ASN A 476 -39.94 21.52 -8.29
CA ASN A 476 -39.92 21.39 -6.83
C ASN A 476 -39.39 20.01 -6.36
N LYS A 477 -39.14 19.07 -7.26
CA LYS A 477 -38.72 17.74 -6.95
C LYS A 477 -37.19 17.66 -7.10
N GLU A 478 -36.51 17.61 -5.99
CA GLU A 478 -35.06 17.40 -5.96
C GLU A 478 -34.76 15.89 -5.99
N MET A 479 -34.00 15.48 -7.00
CA MET A 479 -33.41 14.16 -7.07
C MET A 479 -31.98 14.27 -6.54
N ASN A 480 -31.55 13.26 -5.84
CA ASN A 480 -30.25 13.22 -5.21
C ASN A 480 -29.52 11.92 -5.57
N GLU A 481 -28.53 12.01 -6.44
CA GLU A 481 -27.68 10.90 -6.85
C GLU A 481 -26.30 10.93 -6.17
N ASP A 482 -25.78 12.14 -5.88
CA ASP A 482 -24.39 12.32 -5.44
C ASP A 482 -24.22 13.05 -4.10
N SER A 483 -25.31 13.60 -3.51
CA SER A 483 -25.23 14.42 -2.30
C SER A 483 -25.77 13.68 -1.06
N ASN A 484 -25.16 12.51 -0.75
CA ASN A 484 -25.66 11.59 0.29
C ASN A 484 -25.08 11.82 1.67
N SER A 485 -24.01 12.60 1.81
CA SER A 485 -23.33 12.82 3.08
C SER A 485 -23.42 14.27 3.54
N ILE A 486 -23.58 14.45 4.85
CA ILE A 486 -23.61 15.75 5.48
C ILE A 486 -22.63 15.73 6.64
N THR A 487 -21.79 16.74 6.70
CA THR A 487 -20.89 16.95 7.83
C THR A 487 -21.11 18.34 8.43
N PHE A 488 -20.84 18.46 9.72
CA PHE A 488 -20.79 19.74 10.41
C PHE A 488 -19.43 19.89 11.06
N ASN A 489 -18.57 20.70 10.46
CA ASN A 489 -17.24 20.99 10.99
C ASN A 489 -16.81 22.40 10.62
N TYR A 490 -15.64 22.81 11.12
CA TYR A 490 -15.10 24.15 10.89
C TYR A 490 -15.00 24.49 9.39
N GLN A 491 -14.47 23.60 8.57
CA GLN A 491 -14.24 23.84 7.15
C GLN A 491 -15.56 23.89 6.36
N ASN A 492 -16.48 22.99 6.66
CA ASN A 492 -17.76 22.92 5.93
C ASN A 492 -18.64 24.15 6.21
N GLN A 493 -18.53 24.78 7.39
CA GLN A 493 -19.25 26.03 7.66
C GLN A 493 -18.81 27.16 6.74
N PHE A 494 -17.54 27.21 6.36
CA PHE A 494 -17.01 28.18 5.39
C PHE A 494 -17.15 27.76 3.93
N ALA A 495 -17.66 26.57 3.61
CA ALA A 495 -17.91 26.14 2.24
C ALA A 495 -18.97 27.03 1.56
N ASP A 496 -18.87 27.21 0.25
CA ASP A 496 -19.89 27.96 -0.50
C ASP A 496 -21.20 27.16 -0.55
N ASN A 497 -21.11 25.87 -0.88
CA ASN A 497 -22.18 24.88 -0.74
C ASN A 497 -21.80 23.94 0.41
N ARG A 498 -22.66 23.76 1.44
CA ARG A 498 -22.40 22.87 2.57
C ARG A 498 -22.77 21.41 2.28
N PHE A 499 -23.46 21.15 1.18
CA PHE A 499 -23.69 19.80 0.67
C PHE A 499 -22.47 19.33 -0.15
N PHE A 500 -22.15 18.06 -0.03
CA PHE A 500 -21.22 17.41 -0.96
C PHE A 500 -21.94 17.06 -2.25
N GLY A 501 -21.22 17.02 -3.36
CA GLY A 501 -21.80 16.76 -4.68
C GLY A 501 -22.40 18.00 -5.33
N ASN A 502 -23.16 17.78 -6.39
CA ASN A 502 -23.74 18.83 -7.23
C ASN A 502 -25.28 18.85 -7.22
N ASP A 503 -25.91 17.80 -6.66
CA ASP A 503 -27.37 17.69 -6.72
C ASP A 503 -28.07 18.59 -5.72
N LEU A 504 -27.59 18.65 -4.48
CA LEU A 504 -28.14 19.52 -3.46
C LEU A 504 -27.35 20.84 -3.36
N ILE A 505 -28.11 21.92 -3.31
CA ILE A 505 -27.53 23.27 -3.22
C ILE A 505 -28.02 23.95 -1.94
N ASP A 506 -27.09 24.47 -1.17
CA ASP A 506 -27.38 25.31 -0.02
C ASP A 506 -27.72 26.72 -0.50
N ASN A 507 -29.01 26.99 -0.65
CA ASN A 507 -29.53 28.25 -1.16
C ASN A 507 -29.77 29.31 -0.08
N THR A 508 -29.11 29.17 1.08
CA THR A 508 -29.33 30.08 2.21
C THR A 508 -28.28 31.16 2.24
N PRO A 509 -28.66 32.45 2.13
CA PRO A 509 -27.77 33.56 2.44
C PRO A 509 -27.25 33.43 3.89
N ARG A 510 -25.95 33.58 4.09
CA ARG A 510 -25.36 33.46 5.42
C ARG A 510 -24.08 34.26 5.60
N ILE A 511 -23.80 34.54 6.84
CA ILE A 511 -22.53 35.12 7.32
C ILE A 511 -21.87 34.06 8.21
N VAL A 512 -20.64 33.70 7.89
CA VAL A 512 -19.82 32.82 8.73
C VAL A 512 -18.72 33.65 9.35
N TYR A 513 -18.56 33.54 10.64
CA TYR A 513 -17.52 34.23 11.39
C TYR A 513 -16.77 33.25 12.27
N GLY A 514 -15.48 33.50 12.43
CA GLY A 514 -14.64 32.61 13.20
C GLY A 514 -13.29 33.21 13.52
N ILE A 515 -12.52 32.46 14.28
CA ILE A 515 -11.17 32.80 14.66
C ILE A 515 -10.29 31.57 14.43
N GLU A 516 -9.22 31.79 13.69
CA GLU A 516 -8.16 30.80 13.51
C GLU A 516 -6.96 31.23 14.34
N ASN A 517 -6.56 30.42 15.29
CA ASN A 517 -5.41 30.67 16.13
C ASN A 517 -4.35 29.62 15.89
N PHE A 518 -3.12 30.05 15.68
CA PHE A 518 -2.00 29.15 15.56
C PHE A 518 -0.82 29.70 16.37
N PHE A 519 -0.38 28.96 17.36
CA PHE A 519 0.73 29.28 18.22
C PHE A 519 1.83 28.25 18.02
N ASN A 520 3.02 28.74 17.67
CA ASN A 520 4.23 27.92 17.65
C ASN A 520 5.14 28.45 18.76
N ILE A 521 5.31 27.67 19.83
CA ILE A 521 6.12 28.00 20.97
C ILE A 521 7.20 26.93 21.13
N LYS A 522 8.43 27.25 20.71
CA LYS A 522 9.53 26.28 20.63
C LYS A 522 9.12 25.08 19.76
N ASP A 523 9.05 23.88 20.35
CA ASP A 523 8.71 22.62 19.65
C ASP A 523 7.22 22.24 19.81
N GLN A 524 6.37 23.19 20.23
CA GLN A 524 4.95 22.95 20.47
C GLN A 524 4.10 23.77 19.51
N ASN A 525 3.17 23.11 18.84
CA ASN A 525 2.19 23.73 17.97
C ASN A 525 0.80 23.61 18.59
N ILE A 526 0.14 24.75 18.78
CA ILE A 526 -1.23 24.81 19.29
C ILE A 526 -2.08 25.50 18.24
N SER A 527 -3.17 24.87 17.81
CA SER A 527 -4.20 25.51 17.00
C SER A 527 -5.55 25.43 17.69
N VAL A 528 -6.31 26.50 17.62
CA VAL A 528 -7.69 26.55 18.10
C VAL A 528 -8.51 27.36 17.11
N ASN A 529 -9.43 26.69 16.44
CA ASN A 529 -10.32 27.27 15.46
C ASN A 529 -11.75 27.18 15.96
N ILE A 530 -12.46 28.31 15.96
CA ILE A 530 -13.85 28.39 16.39
C ILE A 530 -14.62 29.14 15.34
N ASN A 531 -15.78 28.64 14.95
CA ASN A 531 -16.69 29.37 14.08
C ASN A 531 -18.16 29.14 14.42
N GLN A 532 -18.97 30.00 13.86
CA GLN A 532 -20.42 29.92 13.86
C GLN A 532 -20.93 30.60 12.60
N SER A 533 -22.08 30.16 12.05
CA SER A 533 -22.78 30.87 10.99
C SER A 533 -24.09 31.48 11.48
N TYR A 534 -24.46 32.60 10.84
CA TYR A 534 -25.81 33.15 10.92
C TYR A 534 -26.49 32.97 9.58
N ASP A 535 -27.50 32.10 9.54
CA ASP A 535 -28.31 31.79 8.37
C ASP A 535 -29.53 32.71 8.36
N PHE A 536 -29.72 33.48 7.28
CA PHE A 536 -30.89 34.42 7.19
C PHE A 536 -32.23 33.70 7.10
N ASN A 537 -32.21 32.42 6.73
CA ASN A 537 -33.36 31.53 6.75
C ASN A 537 -33.04 30.22 7.44
N LYS A 538 -33.62 29.98 8.62
CA LYS A 538 -33.43 28.75 9.39
C LYS A 538 -34.15 27.52 8.84
N ASN A 539 -35.14 27.73 7.98
CA ASN A 539 -35.98 26.66 7.44
C ASN A 539 -35.44 26.19 6.06
N ASN A 540 -34.15 26.04 5.96
CA ASN A 540 -33.51 25.52 4.76
C ASN A 540 -33.18 24.01 4.88
N SER A 541 -32.92 23.35 3.74
CA SER A 541 -32.67 21.91 3.68
C SER A 541 -31.50 21.49 4.55
N TYR A 542 -30.40 22.24 4.54
CA TYR A 542 -29.21 21.93 5.34
C TYR A 542 -29.48 22.06 6.84
N ALA A 543 -30.09 23.19 7.27
CA ALA A 543 -30.43 23.41 8.67
C ALA A 543 -31.37 22.32 9.24
N ASN A 544 -32.32 21.85 8.42
CA ASN A 544 -33.19 20.74 8.79
C ASN A 544 -32.43 19.43 9.02
N LEU A 545 -31.45 19.12 8.17
CA LEU A 545 -30.70 17.87 8.27
C LEU A 545 -29.76 17.86 9.46
N ILE A 546 -29.13 19.00 9.78
CA ILE A 546 -28.30 19.16 10.97
C ILE A 546 -29.07 19.53 12.24
N ASN A 547 -30.40 19.51 12.19
CA ASN A 547 -31.30 19.82 13.28
C ASN A 547 -31.04 21.20 13.93
N GLN A 548 -30.80 22.21 13.10
CA GLN A 548 -30.57 23.61 13.55
C GLN A 548 -31.88 24.26 13.99
N GLN A 549 -31.93 24.74 15.22
CA GLN A 549 -33.16 25.28 15.83
C GLN A 549 -33.33 26.79 15.64
N THR A 550 -32.25 27.52 15.46
CA THR A 550 -32.22 28.98 15.35
C THR A 550 -31.58 29.44 14.06
N ASN A 551 -31.56 30.74 13.79
CA ASN A 551 -30.80 31.32 12.69
C ASN A 551 -29.27 31.19 12.90
N PHE A 552 -28.82 31.00 14.13
CA PHE A 552 -27.43 30.68 14.42
C PHE A 552 -27.18 29.19 14.30
N SER A 553 -26.12 28.82 13.60
CA SER A 553 -25.64 27.44 13.63
C SER A 553 -25.05 27.08 15.00
N ASP A 554 -24.90 25.82 15.28
CA ASP A 554 -24.06 25.36 16.37
C ASP A 554 -22.65 25.91 16.24
N TYR A 555 -21.92 25.99 17.35
CA TYR A 555 -20.49 26.30 17.34
C TYR A 555 -19.71 25.09 16.85
N SER A 556 -18.78 25.28 15.93
CA SER A 556 -17.77 24.29 15.58
C SER A 556 -16.43 24.72 16.18
N ILE A 557 -15.82 23.80 16.88
CA ILE A 557 -14.53 23.99 17.56
C ILE A 557 -13.58 22.90 17.11
N GLU A 558 -12.44 23.28 16.58
CA GLU A 558 -11.32 22.39 16.31
C GLU A 558 -10.11 22.86 17.10
N SER A 559 -9.54 21.98 17.91
CA SER A 559 -8.35 22.29 18.70
C SER A 559 -7.33 21.18 18.55
N GLN A 560 -6.10 21.55 18.33
CA GLN A 560 -5.00 20.62 18.23
C GLN A 560 -3.78 21.13 18.99
N PHE A 561 -3.17 20.25 19.74
CA PHE A 561 -1.92 20.45 20.46
C PHE A 561 -0.93 19.39 20.01
N ASN A 562 0.21 19.82 19.44
CA ASN A 562 1.25 18.93 18.93
C ASN A 562 2.58 19.25 19.60
N THR A 563 3.24 18.21 20.08
CA THR A 563 4.65 18.23 20.45
C THR A 563 5.38 17.14 19.66
N LYS A 564 6.67 16.96 19.89
CA LYS A 564 7.45 15.88 19.28
C LYS A 564 6.82 14.50 19.52
N ASN A 565 6.33 14.24 20.72
CA ASN A 565 5.87 12.92 21.16
C ASN A 565 4.37 12.84 21.44
N LEU A 566 3.65 13.98 21.46
CA LEU A 566 2.25 14.03 21.86
C LEU A 566 1.43 14.82 20.82
N ILE A 567 0.32 14.22 20.36
CA ILE A 567 -0.72 14.90 19.58
C ILE A 567 -2.04 14.76 20.36
N PHE A 568 -2.67 15.87 20.63
CA PHE A 568 -4.01 15.89 21.20
C PHE A 568 -4.92 16.74 20.33
N ARG A 569 -6.06 16.21 19.93
CA ARG A 569 -7.04 16.89 19.09
C ARG A 569 -8.43 16.78 19.70
N ILE A 570 -9.18 17.87 19.60
CA ILE A 570 -10.59 17.95 19.97
C ILE A 570 -11.34 18.56 18.80
N ASP A 571 -12.37 17.87 18.33
CA ASP A 571 -13.35 18.42 17.41
C ASP A 571 -14.71 18.39 18.11
N ALA A 572 -15.36 19.54 18.23
CA ALA A 572 -16.60 19.67 18.97
C ALA A 572 -17.65 20.46 18.20
N ARG A 573 -18.89 20.02 18.33
CA ARG A 573 -20.10 20.76 17.96
C ARG A 573 -20.95 21.01 19.18
N LEU A 574 -21.16 22.27 19.49
CA LEU A 574 -21.95 22.71 20.66
C LEU A 574 -23.19 23.47 20.21
N ASP A 575 -24.31 23.16 20.83
CA ASP A 575 -25.58 23.85 20.60
C ASP A 575 -25.48 25.36 20.76
N SER A 576 -26.10 26.12 19.85
CA SER A 576 -26.02 27.56 19.80
C SER A 576 -26.67 28.27 20.98
N ASN A 577 -27.61 27.65 21.70
CA ASN A 577 -28.39 28.30 22.75
C ASN A 577 -27.86 28.00 24.15
N ASN A 578 -27.51 26.74 24.42
CA ASN A 578 -27.18 26.27 25.77
C ASN A 578 -25.77 25.66 25.88
N PHE A 579 -24.99 25.66 24.79
CA PHE A 579 -23.66 25.06 24.70
C PHE A 579 -23.63 23.57 25.04
N SER A 580 -24.78 22.89 25.03
CA SER A 580 -24.79 21.43 25.17
C SER A 580 -24.02 20.77 24.02
N LYS A 581 -23.35 19.68 24.32
CA LYS A 581 -22.59 18.93 23.31
C LYS A 581 -23.55 18.17 22.38
N ARG A 582 -23.35 18.32 21.08
CA ARG A 582 -24.01 17.54 20.03
C ARG A 582 -23.08 16.51 19.43
N GLU A 583 -21.83 16.88 19.20
CA GLU A 583 -20.76 15.99 18.76
C GLU A 583 -19.48 16.32 19.48
N MET A 584 -18.72 15.30 19.86
CA MET A 584 -17.41 15.42 20.49
C MET A 584 -16.50 14.31 19.99
N ASN A 585 -15.37 14.67 19.42
CA ASN A 585 -14.33 13.75 19.01
C ASN A 585 -13.04 14.14 19.68
N TYR A 586 -12.46 13.21 20.43
CA TYR A 586 -11.16 13.36 21.05
C TYR A 586 -10.19 12.39 20.40
N SER A 587 -9.01 12.86 20.06
CA SER A 587 -7.91 12.02 19.60
C SER A 587 -6.66 12.35 20.40
N PHE A 588 -6.06 11.34 20.98
CA PHE A 588 -4.85 11.43 21.77
C PHE A 588 -3.85 10.41 21.21
N ILE A 589 -2.67 10.88 20.83
CA ILE A 589 -1.58 10.05 20.32
C ILE A 589 -0.33 10.38 21.11
N LEU A 590 0.25 9.38 21.74
CA LEU A 590 1.53 9.44 22.45
C LEU A 590 2.48 8.45 21.78
N ASN A 591 3.59 8.92 21.21
CA ASN A 591 4.52 8.10 20.45
C ASN A 591 5.64 7.48 21.31
N GLU A 592 6.01 8.12 22.44
CA GLU A 592 7.07 7.64 23.34
C GLU A 592 6.68 7.88 24.81
N PRO A 593 7.00 6.97 25.72
CA PRO A 593 7.74 5.69 25.60
C PRO A 593 6.86 4.51 25.13
N LEU A 594 5.64 4.77 24.79
CA LEU A 594 4.60 3.83 24.40
C LEU A 594 3.79 4.49 23.28
N ASP A 595 3.57 3.79 22.14
CA ASP A 595 2.61 4.26 21.15
C ASP A 595 1.19 3.98 21.66
N LEU A 596 0.58 5.02 22.19
CA LEU A 596 -0.79 5.00 22.72
C LEU A 596 -1.66 5.90 21.85
N ARG A 597 -2.69 5.33 21.26
CA ARG A 597 -3.69 6.07 20.49
C ARG A 597 -5.07 5.83 21.10
N LEU A 598 -5.69 6.91 21.51
CA LEU A 598 -7.05 6.91 22.04
C LEU A 598 -7.91 7.78 21.14
N SER A 599 -9.02 7.27 20.67
CA SER A 599 -10.03 8.09 20.00
C SER A 599 -11.41 7.82 20.60
N TYR A 600 -12.04 8.88 21.06
CA TYR A 600 -13.40 8.85 21.58
C TYR A 600 -14.29 9.69 20.70
N ASN A 601 -15.39 9.10 20.25
CA ASN A 601 -16.40 9.74 19.42
C ASN A 601 -17.74 9.67 20.14
N GLU A 602 -18.42 10.80 20.25
CA GLU A 602 -19.77 10.91 20.77
C GLU A 602 -20.60 11.76 19.83
N THR A 603 -21.71 11.22 19.34
CA THR A 603 -22.70 11.94 18.53
C THR A 603 -24.08 11.74 19.16
N LYS A 604 -24.74 12.81 19.49
CA LYS A 604 -26.10 12.79 20.02
C LYS A 604 -27.12 12.57 18.93
N ALA A 605 -28.20 11.85 19.21
CA ALA A 605 -29.31 11.65 18.28
C ALA A 605 -29.87 12.96 17.71
N GLU A 606 -29.89 14.00 18.54
CA GLU A 606 -30.34 15.34 18.16
C GLU A 606 -29.39 16.12 17.26
N ALA A 607 -28.16 15.60 17.02
CA ALA A 607 -27.18 16.27 16.16
C ALA A 607 -27.61 16.26 14.68
N PHE A 608 -28.18 15.17 14.24
CA PHE A 608 -28.66 15.01 12.86
C PHE A 608 -30.05 14.40 12.84
N LYS A 609 -30.89 14.88 11.93
CA LYS A 609 -32.26 14.37 11.77
C LYS A 609 -32.33 12.89 11.39
N THR A 610 -31.29 12.38 10.78
CA THR A 610 -31.19 10.99 10.33
C THR A 610 -30.82 10.00 11.46
N LEU A 611 -30.36 10.50 12.61
CA LEU A 611 -29.98 9.65 13.73
C LEU A 611 -31.19 9.34 14.63
N SER A 612 -31.36 8.08 14.96
CA SER A 612 -32.42 7.59 15.85
C SER A 612 -31.97 7.42 17.31
N SER A 613 -30.67 7.31 17.55
CA SER A 613 -30.07 7.11 18.88
C SER A 613 -28.70 7.77 18.99
N ASP A 614 -28.27 8.01 20.23
CA ASP A 614 -26.90 8.44 20.52
C ASP A 614 -25.91 7.38 20.05
N ASN A 615 -24.74 7.82 19.62
CA ASN A 615 -23.61 6.96 19.32
C ASN A 615 -22.41 7.36 20.18
N LYS A 616 -21.74 6.38 20.80
CA LYS A 616 -20.52 6.60 21.59
C LYS A 616 -19.57 5.44 21.40
N ALA A 617 -18.39 5.72 20.92
CA ALA A 617 -17.37 4.71 20.70
C ALA A 617 -16.02 5.18 21.25
N LEU A 618 -15.26 4.23 21.78
CA LEU A 618 -13.89 4.43 22.23
C LEU A 618 -13.01 3.41 21.51
N ASN A 619 -12.02 3.91 20.78
CA ASN A 619 -10.98 3.08 20.20
C ASN A 619 -9.67 3.29 20.98
N ILE A 620 -9.03 2.19 21.35
CA ILE A 620 -7.78 2.17 22.11
C ILE A 620 -6.79 1.31 21.31
N ILE A 621 -5.65 1.89 20.96
CA ILE A 621 -4.51 1.18 20.40
C ILE A 621 -3.32 1.42 21.30
N ILE A 622 -2.71 0.35 21.76
CA ILE A 622 -1.50 0.37 22.58
C ILE A 622 -0.46 -0.47 21.87
N SER A 623 0.66 0.14 21.50
CA SER A 623 1.77 -0.57 20.87
C SER A 623 3.06 -0.23 21.61
N LYS A 624 3.85 -1.25 21.92
CA LYS A 624 5.12 -1.10 22.61
C LYS A 624 6.16 -2.05 22.09
N ASN A 625 7.34 -1.52 21.80
CA ASN A 625 8.54 -2.35 21.68
C ASN A 625 9.01 -2.68 23.09
N ILE A 626 8.89 -3.95 23.49
CA ILE A 626 9.34 -4.44 24.79
C ILE A 626 10.87 -4.44 24.81
N ASN A 627 11.48 -4.85 23.70
CA ASN A 627 12.90 -4.74 23.41
C ASN A 627 13.07 -4.53 21.88
N GLU A 628 14.31 -4.61 21.38
CA GLU A 628 14.60 -4.42 19.96
C GLU A 628 13.95 -5.48 19.06
N ASN A 629 13.67 -6.66 19.60
CA ASN A 629 13.16 -7.82 18.88
C ASN A 629 11.68 -8.13 19.14
N LEU A 630 11.06 -7.57 20.17
CA LEU A 630 9.70 -7.90 20.55
C LEU A 630 8.80 -6.67 20.60
N LYS A 631 7.77 -6.67 19.77
CA LYS A 631 6.70 -5.68 19.75
C LYS A 631 5.38 -6.31 20.12
N THR A 632 4.61 -5.60 20.94
CA THR A 632 3.24 -5.98 21.30
C THR A 632 2.29 -4.88 20.91
N THR A 633 1.16 -5.24 20.31
CA THR A 633 0.09 -4.30 19.94
C THR A 633 -1.24 -4.85 20.43
N TYR A 634 -1.96 -4.04 21.18
CA TYR A 634 -3.34 -4.30 21.58
C TYR A 634 -4.24 -3.22 20.99
N GLU A 635 -5.31 -3.64 20.34
CA GLU A 635 -6.35 -2.75 19.80
C GLU A 635 -7.71 -3.20 20.30
N THR A 636 -8.57 -2.27 20.70
CA THR A 636 -9.97 -2.56 21.01
C THR A 636 -10.86 -1.39 20.67
N LYS A 637 -12.04 -1.70 20.16
CA LYS A 637 -13.13 -0.77 19.90
C LYS A 637 -14.29 -1.11 20.83
N LEU A 638 -14.71 -0.15 21.63
CA LEU A 638 -15.73 -0.30 22.67
C LEU A 638 -16.98 0.49 22.31
N ASP A 639 -18.13 -0.13 22.42
CA ASP A 639 -19.41 0.55 22.47
C ASP A 639 -19.69 0.98 23.91
N ILE A 640 -19.66 2.30 24.16
CA ILE A 640 -19.83 2.84 25.52
C ILE A 640 -21.31 2.87 25.94
N ILE A 641 -22.23 2.87 24.98
CA ILE A 641 -23.66 2.90 25.29
C ILE A 641 -24.11 1.56 25.84
N ASN A 642 -23.56 0.46 25.30
CA ASN A 642 -23.89 -0.90 25.69
C ASN A 642 -22.85 -1.46 26.68
N ASP A 643 -22.72 -0.83 27.83
CA ASP A 643 -21.90 -1.28 28.97
C ASP A 643 -20.42 -1.58 28.63
N TYR A 644 -19.80 -0.73 27.79
CA TYR A 644 -18.41 -0.88 27.37
C TYR A 644 -18.11 -2.23 26.70
N THR A 645 -19.08 -2.77 25.99
CA THR A 645 -18.88 -4.04 25.30
C THR A 645 -17.90 -3.87 24.15
N PRO A 646 -16.82 -4.67 24.08
CA PRO A 646 -15.94 -4.65 22.93
C PRO A 646 -16.67 -5.28 21.74
N PHE A 647 -16.77 -4.54 20.64
CA PHE A 647 -17.27 -5.11 19.39
C PHE A 647 -16.12 -5.61 18.49
N GLU A 648 -14.92 -5.17 18.73
CA GLU A 648 -13.70 -5.66 18.09
C GLU A 648 -12.54 -5.55 19.08
N SER A 649 -11.69 -6.59 19.16
CA SER A 649 -10.45 -6.56 19.94
C SER A 649 -9.40 -7.40 19.25
N SER A 650 -8.16 -6.96 19.25
CA SER A 650 -7.04 -7.74 18.77
C SER A 650 -5.81 -7.58 19.68
N LEU A 651 -5.02 -8.65 19.75
CA LEU A 651 -3.74 -8.68 20.44
C LEU A 651 -2.72 -9.31 19.50
N ASN A 652 -1.68 -8.57 19.18
CA ASN A 652 -0.59 -9.02 18.34
C ASN A 652 0.73 -9.00 19.13
N PHE A 653 1.49 -10.08 19.00
CA PHE A 653 2.88 -10.19 19.44
C PHE A 653 3.73 -10.46 18.21
N SER A 654 4.67 -9.57 17.92
CA SER A 654 5.63 -9.71 16.84
C SER A 654 7.03 -9.86 17.41
N LEU A 655 7.61 -11.02 17.21
CA LEU A 655 9.02 -11.27 17.48
C LEU A 655 9.77 -11.22 16.14
N PHE A 656 10.79 -10.41 16.06
CA PHE A 656 11.56 -10.21 14.83
C PHE A 656 13.04 -10.07 15.14
N ASP A 657 13.85 -10.50 14.23
CA ASP A 657 15.30 -10.30 14.19
C ASP A 657 15.73 -9.85 12.78
N ASP A 658 17.01 -9.92 12.49
CA ASP A 658 17.60 -9.51 11.21
C ASP A 658 17.13 -10.35 10.01
N CYS A 659 16.65 -11.57 10.22
CA CYS A 659 16.35 -12.52 9.15
C CYS A 659 14.98 -13.22 9.27
N SER A 660 14.20 -12.94 10.31
CA SER A 660 12.91 -13.61 10.54
C SER A 660 11.92 -12.78 11.33
N GLN A 661 10.64 -13.11 11.18
CA GLN A 661 9.54 -12.52 11.94
C GLN A 661 8.51 -13.59 12.30
N LEU A 662 8.17 -13.66 13.58
CA LEU A 662 7.08 -14.48 14.11
C LEU A 662 5.99 -13.56 14.63
N ASP A 663 4.80 -13.63 14.05
CA ASP A 663 3.62 -12.92 14.53
C ASP A 663 2.61 -13.92 15.13
N LEU A 664 2.15 -13.61 16.33
CA LEU A 664 1.04 -14.27 17.00
C LEU A 664 -0.08 -13.25 17.14
N ASN A 665 -1.19 -13.48 16.48
CA ASN A 665 -2.33 -12.58 16.53
C ASN A 665 -3.58 -13.31 17.04
N TYR A 666 -4.24 -12.68 18.00
CA TYR A 666 -5.58 -13.03 18.45
C TYR A 666 -6.52 -11.88 18.13
N SER A 667 -7.65 -12.16 17.50
CA SER A 667 -8.71 -11.18 17.26
C SER A 667 -10.07 -11.74 17.62
N ASN A 668 -10.94 -10.87 18.13
CA ASN A 668 -12.32 -11.19 18.50
C ASN A 668 -13.22 -10.10 17.90
N LEU A 669 -14.07 -10.50 16.97
CA LEU A 669 -15.08 -9.66 16.35
C LEU A 669 -16.45 -10.09 16.89
N ARG A 670 -17.19 -9.18 17.54
CA ARG A 670 -18.52 -9.42 18.08
C ARG A 670 -19.64 -8.74 17.29
N PHE A 671 -19.25 -7.98 16.28
CA PHE A 671 -20.19 -7.26 15.44
C PHE A 671 -20.86 -8.19 14.43
N ASN A 672 -22.17 -8.05 14.28
CA ASN A 672 -22.96 -8.69 13.24
C ASN A 672 -23.59 -7.61 12.37
N ASP A 673 -23.11 -7.45 11.15
CA ASP A 673 -23.86 -6.71 10.15
C ASP A 673 -24.87 -7.65 9.50
N ASN A 674 -26.03 -7.16 9.14
CA ASN A 674 -27.06 -7.97 8.45
C ASN A 674 -26.61 -8.46 7.05
N PHE A 675 -25.35 -8.26 6.69
CA PHE A 675 -24.76 -8.49 5.36
C PHE A 675 -23.66 -9.55 5.32
N ASN A 676 -23.46 -10.37 6.38
CA ASN A 676 -22.54 -11.51 6.44
C ASN A 676 -21.23 -11.35 7.26
N THR A 677 -21.09 -10.33 8.08
CA THR A 677 -20.08 -10.33 9.13
C THR A 677 -20.64 -11.11 10.32
N PHE A 678 -20.08 -12.28 10.60
CA PHE A 678 -20.49 -13.07 11.77
C PHE A 678 -19.50 -12.83 12.91
N PRO A 679 -19.96 -12.79 14.15
CA PRO A 679 -19.05 -12.80 15.30
C PRO A 679 -18.06 -13.96 15.20
N GLU A 680 -16.79 -13.68 15.29
CA GLU A 680 -15.73 -14.66 15.17
C GLU A 680 -14.59 -14.43 16.14
N GLU A 681 -13.99 -15.49 16.60
CA GLU A 681 -12.69 -15.48 17.26
C GLU A 681 -11.67 -16.11 16.35
N LYS A 682 -10.52 -15.44 16.24
CA LYS A 682 -9.46 -15.84 15.32
C LYS A 682 -8.12 -15.83 16.03
N ILE A 683 -7.39 -16.92 15.88
CA ILE A 683 -5.98 -17.01 16.26
C ILE A 683 -5.18 -17.25 14.99
N SER A 684 -4.16 -16.46 14.77
CA SER A 684 -3.24 -16.68 13.67
C SER A 684 -1.79 -16.65 14.14
N ILE A 685 -0.99 -17.53 13.56
CA ILE A 685 0.44 -17.61 13.76
C ILE A 685 1.05 -17.50 12.37
N SER A 686 1.95 -16.55 12.20
CA SER A 686 2.71 -16.44 10.96
C SER A 686 4.22 -16.37 11.26
N PHE A 687 4.99 -17.09 10.48
CA PHE A 687 6.44 -17.11 10.57
C PHE A 687 7.03 -16.85 9.18
N LYS A 688 7.73 -15.73 9.06
CA LYS A 688 8.47 -15.33 7.86
C LYS A 688 9.93 -15.63 8.08
N MET A 689 10.55 -16.28 7.12
CA MET A 689 11.99 -16.52 7.04
C MET A 689 12.52 -15.91 5.76
N ASP A 690 13.46 -14.98 5.85
CA ASP A 690 14.07 -14.41 4.66
C ASP A 690 14.77 -15.51 3.86
N TYR A 691 14.67 -15.47 2.53
CA TYR A 691 15.11 -16.48 1.54
C TYR A 691 14.31 -17.79 1.50
N LEU A 692 13.66 -18.24 2.59
CA LEU A 692 12.95 -19.53 2.58
C LEU A 692 11.43 -19.39 2.42
N GLY A 693 10.82 -18.31 2.89
CA GLY A 693 9.41 -18.07 2.68
C GLY A 693 8.61 -17.80 3.96
N PHE A 694 7.31 -18.08 3.89
CA PHE A 694 6.33 -17.69 4.89
C PHE A 694 5.47 -18.88 5.29
N PHE A 695 5.27 -19.06 6.59
CA PHE A 695 4.31 -20.01 7.18
C PHE A 695 3.20 -19.24 7.86
N SER A 696 1.95 -19.61 7.65
CA SER A 696 0.83 -19.08 8.41
C SER A 696 -0.08 -20.16 8.93
N TYR A 697 -0.57 -19.97 10.14
CA TYR A 697 -1.60 -20.77 10.77
C TYR A 697 -2.72 -19.84 11.21
N GLU A 698 -3.96 -20.17 10.89
CA GLU A 698 -5.12 -19.38 11.25
C GLU A 698 -6.24 -20.28 11.79
N GLU A 699 -6.77 -19.93 12.95
CA GLU A 699 -7.94 -20.54 13.54
C GLU A 699 -9.08 -19.53 13.66
N THR A 700 -10.24 -19.88 13.13
CA THR A 700 -11.44 -19.05 13.23
C THR A 700 -12.58 -19.84 13.83
N ASN A 701 -13.11 -19.39 14.98
CA ASN A 701 -14.31 -19.91 15.62
C ASN A 701 -15.49 -18.97 15.34
N ASN A 702 -16.50 -19.46 14.63
CA ASN A 702 -17.77 -18.76 14.49
C ASN A 702 -18.63 -18.93 15.75
N LEU A 703 -18.78 -17.89 16.54
CA LEU A 703 -19.49 -17.91 17.81
C LEU A 703 -21.00 -18.23 17.71
N PHE A 704 -21.59 -18.16 16.51
CA PHE A 704 -23.01 -18.49 16.29
C PHE A 704 -23.33 -19.97 16.15
N TYR A 705 -22.37 -20.81 15.80
CA TYR A 705 -22.63 -22.24 15.60
C TYR A 705 -22.74 -23.05 16.92
N GLN A 706 -22.19 -22.54 18.01
CA GLN A 706 -22.25 -23.24 19.31
C GLN A 706 -23.60 -23.12 20.03
N ASN A 707 -24.45 -22.17 19.70
CA ASN A 707 -25.75 -21.96 20.36
C ASN A 707 -26.93 -22.68 19.70
N LYS A 708 -26.71 -23.48 18.63
CA LYS A 708 -27.77 -24.23 17.94
C LYS A 708 -27.71 -25.75 18.15
N VAL A 709 -26.81 -26.25 18.99
CA VAL A 709 -26.63 -27.68 19.26
C VAL A 709 -26.91 -28.02 20.75
N ASN A 710 -27.65 -27.18 21.47
CA ASN A 710 -28.21 -27.56 22.78
C ASN A 710 -29.74 -27.42 22.80
#